data_045853f70cfd0e7631ef50a231e464eb
#
_entry.id   045853f70cfd0e7631ef50a231e464eb
#
_cell.length_a   1.000
_cell.length_b   1.000
_cell.length_c   1.000
_cell.angle_alpha   90.00
_cell.angle_beta   90.00
_cell.angle_gamma   90.00
#
_symmetry.space_group_name_H-M   'P 1'
#
loop_
_entity.id
_entity.type
_entity.pdbx_description
1 polymer ?
#
loop_
_entity_poly.entity_id
_entity_poly.type
_entity_poly.pdbx_seq_one_letter_code
_entity_poly.pdbx_strand_id
1 'polypeptide(L)'
;MTAVSPTSSSIHVALGLTDPEYNRICELLDREPNHLELAMYAVMWSEHCSYKSSRRHLARLPTEAPCVLVGPGENAGVVDVGDGIAVALRIESHNHPSAIEPYQGAATGVGGILRDIFTMGARPIALADPLRVGPLDEPRSNWIAEGIVSGISGYGNSVGVPTIVGEFVSCETYRDNPLVNVAALGIMPTERLVLGRATEVGSLAVLMGASTGRDGIGGVSVLASAGFDEGVDDAAKRPSVQVGDPFEEKRLIEACLEMLDAGLVSGIQDLGGAGLTCAASETASRGGTGMEVDVTAVPLRQVGMVPFEIMTSESQERMLAIVSPGNVDQVRAICEAWEVTATVVGRVTGDGMLRVRDGADGEVLAEIPAATLHDDAPTYDRPMRPPADMAARRDVDPATGSGDVSPGECAGDLLAMLADPLWVYRQYDHQLFCNTVVGPGHDATLLRLRDPRSGTPTGRGLAVSVDGNHRWCDADPGRGTAMVVIESAMNLACVGADPLALVNCLNFGNPTHPEVMWQLSETIDGMTEACDALGIPVVGGNVSLYNETNGINIAPTPVVCMIGIHPELVRRPVPDSLRAGTELVLLAAPEVAPGNIRGPQAPSAQPVPLGGSRWAWERRHCRDGALPVIDLPGAVATARFVAAAVRDKLVQFAHDVSDGGIGLAIAEMCCRGGAGVQARIPPLGASAPAVRTLFAEPPGRVLAAVEPGDVERLARVASSVGVECRRLGRFGGSRVQIGRRGEPGYDIDLALADTVARWRGALPQSFAGPIDGAAA
;
A
#
# COMPACT_ATOMS: atom_id res chain seq x y z
N MET A 1 -52.11 14.90 0.32
CA MET A 1 -51.28 13.78 -0.16
C MET A 1 -50.72 13.11 1.07
N THR A 2 -51.28 11.98 1.46
CA THR A 2 -50.83 11.18 2.58
C THR A 2 -49.51 10.54 2.22
N ALA A 3 -48.46 10.89 2.99
CA ALA A 3 -47.19 10.23 2.90
C ALA A 3 -47.38 8.76 3.26
N VAL A 4 -47.19 7.88 2.30
CA VAL A 4 -47.09 6.44 2.52
C VAL A 4 -45.76 6.23 3.26
N SER A 5 -45.84 5.80 4.53
CA SER A 5 -44.64 5.31 5.23
C SER A 5 -44.04 4.16 4.40
N PRO A 6 -42.73 4.19 4.08
CA PRO A 6 -42.12 3.07 3.38
C PRO A 6 -42.27 1.79 4.20
N THR A 7 -42.64 0.71 3.57
CA THR A 7 -42.66 -0.61 4.18
C THR A 7 -41.23 -1.02 4.57
N SER A 8 -41.05 -1.78 5.65
CA SER A 8 -39.73 -2.24 6.14
C SER A 8 -38.86 -2.88 5.05
N SER A 9 -39.47 -3.50 4.04
CA SER A 9 -38.81 -4.08 2.87
C SER A 9 -38.13 -3.05 1.93
N SER A 10 -38.44 -1.76 2.04
CA SER A 10 -37.80 -0.71 1.23
C SER A 10 -36.63 -0.04 1.95
N ILE A 11 -36.58 -0.13 3.28
CA ILE A 11 -35.56 0.55 4.09
C ILE A 11 -34.19 -0.14 3.94
N HIS A 12 -34.15 -1.48 3.99
CA HIS A 12 -32.88 -2.21 3.87
C HIS A 12 -32.21 -2.01 2.49
N VAL A 13 -33.00 -1.92 1.41
CA VAL A 13 -32.47 -1.60 0.09
C VAL A 13 -31.89 -0.17 0.05
N ALA A 14 -32.57 0.79 0.67
CA ALA A 14 -32.05 2.17 0.77
C ALA A 14 -30.77 2.27 1.60
N LEU A 15 -30.53 1.34 2.52
CA LEU A 15 -29.31 1.22 3.31
C LEU A 15 -28.19 0.38 2.60
N GLY A 16 -28.46 -0.15 1.40
CA GLY A 16 -27.49 -0.93 0.62
C GLY A 16 -27.45 -2.44 0.93
N LEU A 17 -28.40 -2.95 1.72
CA LEU A 17 -28.56 -4.39 1.98
C LEU A 17 -29.40 -5.04 0.89
N THR A 18 -29.04 -6.27 0.51
CA THR A 18 -29.81 -7.10 -0.41
C THR A 18 -30.95 -7.84 0.33
N ASP A 19 -31.99 -8.30 -0.39
CA ASP A 19 -33.05 -9.10 0.20
C ASP A 19 -32.55 -10.39 0.90
N PRO A 20 -31.57 -11.14 0.36
CA PRO A 20 -30.97 -12.27 1.07
C PRO A 20 -30.26 -11.88 2.37
N GLU A 21 -29.55 -10.76 2.38
CA GLU A 21 -28.89 -10.24 3.61
C GLU A 21 -29.92 -9.84 4.66
N TYR A 22 -30.96 -9.14 4.27
CA TYR A 22 -32.07 -8.79 5.17
C TYR A 22 -32.74 -10.04 5.80
N ASN A 23 -33.06 -11.04 4.97
CA ASN A 23 -33.63 -12.29 5.46
C ASN A 23 -32.67 -12.98 6.43
N ARG A 24 -31.38 -12.98 6.13
CA ARG A 24 -30.37 -13.57 7.04
C ARG A 24 -30.30 -12.83 8.37
N ILE A 25 -30.42 -11.49 8.38
CA ILE A 25 -30.46 -10.69 9.60
C ILE A 25 -31.69 -11.08 10.44
N CYS A 26 -32.86 -11.20 9.82
CA CYS A 26 -34.06 -11.63 10.52
C CYS A 26 -33.93 -13.04 11.15
N GLU A 27 -33.27 -13.98 10.46
CA GLU A 27 -32.96 -15.32 10.99
C GLU A 27 -32.02 -15.25 12.21
N LEU A 28 -30.95 -14.43 12.12
CA LEU A 28 -29.97 -14.28 13.20
C LEU A 28 -30.54 -13.63 14.45
N LEU A 29 -31.47 -12.71 14.28
CA LEU A 29 -32.18 -12.04 15.38
C LEU A 29 -33.40 -12.78 15.91
N ASP A 30 -33.89 -13.78 15.19
CA ASP A 30 -35.23 -14.45 15.41
C ASP A 30 -36.38 -13.43 15.48
N ARG A 31 -36.25 -12.32 14.78
CA ARG A 31 -37.23 -11.23 14.65
C ARG A 31 -36.85 -10.26 13.53
N GLU A 32 -37.77 -9.36 13.17
CA GLU A 32 -37.42 -8.25 12.30
C GLU A 32 -36.49 -7.24 13.04
N PRO A 33 -35.43 -6.75 12.39
CA PRO A 33 -34.57 -5.70 12.94
C PRO A 33 -35.30 -4.35 12.95
N ASN A 34 -35.02 -3.50 13.93
CA ASN A 34 -35.43 -2.11 13.90
C ASN A 34 -34.48 -1.27 13.00
N HIS A 35 -34.80 0.04 12.84
CA HIS A 35 -34.05 0.91 11.95
C HIS A 35 -32.57 1.08 12.38
N LEU A 36 -32.29 1.19 13.69
CA LEU A 36 -30.93 1.32 14.20
C LEU A 36 -30.12 0.04 13.95
N GLU A 37 -30.71 -1.10 14.24
CA GLU A 37 -30.09 -2.42 13.99
C GLU A 37 -29.78 -2.64 12.50
N LEU A 38 -30.74 -2.30 11.62
CA LEU A 38 -30.50 -2.34 10.18
C LEU A 38 -29.37 -1.43 9.72
N ALA A 39 -29.28 -0.22 10.24
CA ALA A 39 -28.20 0.71 9.92
C ALA A 39 -26.83 0.15 10.38
N MET A 40 -26.77 -0.45 11.59
CA MET A 40 -25.56 -1.09 12.11
C MET A 40 -25.14 -2.29 11.24
N TYR A 41 -26.07 -3.17 10.85
CA TYR A 41 -25.77 -4.26 9.91
C TYR A 41 -25.33 -3.74 8.54
N ALA A 42 -25.98 -2.71 8.02
CA ALA A 42 -25.68 -2.18 6.69
C ALA A 42 -24.23 -1.69 6.56
N VAL A 43 -23.71 -0.99 7.58
CA VAL A 43 -22.33 -0.54 7.56
C VAL A 43 -21.35 -1.68 7.81
N MET A 44 -21.62 -2.59 8.75
CA MET A 44 -20.75 -3.73 9.08
C MET A 44 -20.72 -4.80 7.99
N TRP A 45 -21.83 -5.02 7.27
CA TRP A 45 -21.92 -5.96 6.14
C TRP A 45 -21.65 -5.31 4.78
N SER A 46 -21.18 -4.06 4.77
CA SER A 46 -20.63 -3.45 3.56
C SER A 46 -19.44 -4.27 3.03
N GLU A 47 -19.11 -4.15 1.75
CA GLU A 47 -17.94 -4.84 1.16
C GLU A 47 -16.65 -4.45 1.87
N HIS A 48 -16.53 -3.17 2.23
CA HIS A 48 -15.34 -2.61 2.87
C HIS A 48 -15.08 -3.20 4.26
N CYS A 49 -16.12 -3.33 5.12
CA CYS A 49 -15.96 -3.86 6.49
C CYS A 49 -15.92 -5.40 6.53
N SER A 50 -16.74 -6.07 5.72
CA SER A 50 -16.92 -7.53 5.82
C SER A 50 -16.02 -8.34 4.90
N TYR A 51 -15.42 -7.70 3.86
CA TYR A 51 -14.65 -8.41 2.82
C TYR A 51 -15.46 -9.56 2.17
N LYS A 52 -16.78 -9.41 2.07
CA LYS A 52 -17.70 -10.50 1.69
C LYS A 52 -17.41 -11.15 0.34
N SER A 53 -16.82 -10.42 -0.61
CA SER A 53 -16.43 -10.96 -1.92
C SER A 53 -15.00 -11.49 -1.97
N SER A 54 -14.11 -11.05 -1.09
CA SER A 54 -12.67 -11.36 -1.18
C SER A 54 -12.15 -12.31 -0.09
N ARG A 55 -12.83 -12.44 1.06
CA ARG A 55 -12.39 -13.21 2.24
C ARG A 55 -11.92 -14.64 1.91
N ARG A 56 -12.65 -15.36 1.01
CA ARG A 56 -12.27 -16.72 0.58
C ARG A 56 -10.93 -16.76 -0.18
N HIS A 57 -10.65 -15.72 -0.95
CA HIS A 57 -9.42 -15.64 -1.73
C HIS A 57 -8.24 -15.29 -0.82
N LEU A 58 -8.42 -14.33 0.09
CA LEU A 58 -7.39 -13.91 1.05
C LEU A 58 -6.89 -15.04 1.94
N ALA A 59 -7.75 -16.02 2.27
CA ALA A 59 -7.39 -17.19 3.07
C ALA A 59 -6.30 -18.09 2.43
N ARG A 60 -5.92 -17.87 1.16
CA ARG A 60 -4.84 -18.62 0.47
C ARG A 60 -3.46 -18.01 0.66
N LEU A 61 -3.38 -16.77 1.17
CA LEU A 61 -2.10 -16.09 1.40
C LEU A 61 -1.31 -16.80 2.51
N PRO A 62 0.04 -16.89 2.41
CA PRO A 62 0.89 -17.43 3.47
C PRO A 62 0.99 -16.43 4.62
N THR A 63 0.35 -16.72 5.75
CA THR A 63 0.25 -15.80 6.90
C THR A 63 1.08 -16.23 8.10
N GLU A 64 1.67 -17.41 8.06
CA GLU A 64 2.42 -17.99 9.18
C GLU A 64 3.92 -17.99 8.92
N ALA A 65 4.68 -17.49 9.87
CA ALA A 65 6.16 -17.61 9.92
C ALA A 65 6.64 -17.41 11.35
N PRO A 66 7.87 -17.85 11.70
CA PRO A 66 8.41 -17.70 13.06
C PRO A 66 8.48 -16.25 13.58
N CYS A 67 8.56 -15.27 12.68
CA CYS A 67 8.59 -13.85 13.04
C CYS A 67 7.20 -13.26 13.32
N VAL A 68 6.11 -13.92 12.96
CA VAL A 68 4.75 -13.37 13.10
C VAL A 68 4.28 -13.47 14.54
N LEU A 69 4.02 -12.33 15.15
CA LEU A 69 3.40 -12.21 16.47
C LEU A 69 1.89 -12.03 16.36
N VAL A 70 1.46 -11.25 15.36
CA VAL A 70 0.05 -11.03 15.02
C VAL A 70 -0.09 -11.05 13.49
N GLY A 71 -0.93 -11.94 13.00
CA GLY A 71 -1.30 -12.05 11.59
C GLY A 71 -2.55 -11.24 11.24
N PRO A 72 -3.14 -11.49 10.05
CA PRO A 72 -4.37 -10.81 9.62
C PRO A 72 -5.55 -11.04 10.59
N GLY A 73 -6.40 -10.01 10.76
CA GLY A 73 -7.61 -10.07 11.60
C GLY A 73 -7.59 -9.17 12.84
N GLU A 74 -6.47 -8.57 13.15
CA GLU A 74 -6.32 -7.48 14.14
C GLU A 74 -6.07 -6.14 13.40
N ASN A 75 -5.94 -5.04 14.14
CA ASN A 75 -5.77 -3.70 13.56
C ASN A 75 -4.51 -3.57 12.70
N ALA A 76 -3.40 -4.20 13.09
CA ALA A 76 -2.19 -4.28 12.29
C ALA A 76 -1.50 -5.63 12.44
N GLY A 77 -0.74 -6.03 11.40
CA GLY A 77 0.20 -7.14 11.52
C GLY A 77 1.38 -6.76 12.42
N VAL A 78 1.89 -7.71 13.19
CA VAL A 78 3.04 -7.47 14.09
C VAL A 78 4.06 -8.57 13.90
N VAL A 79 5.32 -8.18 13.69
CA VAL A 79 6.43 -9.11 13.53
C VAL A 79 7.55 -8.83 14.53
N ASP A 80 8.15 -9.91 15.01
CA ASP A 80 9.38 -9.86 15.81
C ASP A 80 10.58 -9.58 14.91
N VAL A 81 11.30 -8.52 15.21
CA VAL A 81 12.54 -8.17 14.51
C VAL A 81 13.80 -8.49 15.32
N GLY A 82 13.65 -9.23 16.43
CA GLY A 82 14.72 -9.61 17.35
C GLY A 82 15.01 -8.57 18.44
N ASP A 83 15.80 -8.94 19.42
CA ASP A 83 16.18 -8.11 20.57
C ASP A 83 14.99 -7.67 21.45
N GLY A 84 13.85 -8.41 21.41
CA GLY A 84 12.60 -8.04 22.09
C GLY A 84 11.93 -6.82 21.48
N ILE A 85 12.18 -6.52 20.21
CA ILE A 85 11.58 -5.43 19.44
C ILE A 85 10.58 -6.00 18.45
N ALA A 86 9.38 -5.46 18.44
CA ALA A 86 8.36 -5.78 17.45
C ALA A 86 8.08 -4.57 16.55
N VAL A 87 7.75 -4.86 15.29
CA VAL A 87 7.29 -3.89 14.30
C VAL A 87 5.83 -4.18 13.97
N ALA A 88 4.96 -3.20 14.20
CA ALA A 88 3.59 -3.20 13.68
C ALA A 88 3.59 -2.56 12.29
N LEU A 89 2.84 -3.14 11.35
CA LEU A 89 2.71 -2.61 9.99
C LEU A 89 1.31 -2.85 9.43
N ARG A 90 0.79 -1.86 8.74
CA ARG A 90 -0.51 -1.86 8.08
C ARG A 90 -0.43 -1.08 6.77
N ILE A 91 -1.30 -1.40 5.82
CA ILE A 91 -1.57 -0.60 4.62
C ILE A 91 -3.07 -0.56 4.38
N GLU A 92 -3.60 0.60 4.03
CA GLU A 92 -5.01 0.79 3.69
C GLU A 92 -5.20 1.67 2.46
N SER A 93 -6.40 1.59 1.87
CA SER A 93 -6.82 2.43 0.75
C SER A 93 -7.76 3.53 1.21
N HIS A 94 -7.52 4.76 0.74
CA HIS A 94 -8.42 5.89 0.92
C HIS A 94 -8.81 6.52 -0.43
N ASN A 95 -9.11 5.65 -1.41
CA ASN A 95 -9.30 5.99 -2.83
C ASN A 95 -10.54 6.85 -3.05
N HIS A 96 -11.73 6.35 -2.70
CA HIS A 96 -13.01 7.00 -2.97
C HIS A 96 -13.16 8.36 -2.26
N PRO A 97 -12.82 8.53 -0.98
CA PRO A 97 -12.82 9.84 -0.35
C PRO A 97 -11.91 10.85 -1.04
N SER A 98 -10.73 10.39 -1.50
CA SER A 98 -9.74 11.25 -2.17
C SER A 98 -10.16 11.66 -3.59
N ALA A 99 -11.04 10.92 -4.25
CA ALA A 99 -11.63 11.32 -5.53
C ALA A 99 -12.61 12.50 -5.38
N ILE A 100 -13.25 12.64 -4.21
CA ILE A 100 -14.26 13.66 -3.90
C ILE A 100 -13.63 14.91 -3.26
N GLU A 101 -12.85 14.71 -2.20
CA GLU A 101 -12.14 15.75 -1.44
C GLU A 101 -10.66 15.32 -1.27
N PRO A 102 -9.80 15.60 -2.24
CA PRO A 102 -8.46 15.04 -2.29
C PRO A 102 -7.61 15.32 -1.04
N TYR A 103 -7.68 16.54 -0.50
CA TYR A 103 -6.94 16.90 0.71
C TYR A 103 -7.42 16.12 1.91
N GLN A 104 -8.72 16.19 2.23
CA GLN A 104 -9.28 15.54 3.41
C GLN A 104 -9.29 14.01 3.28
N GLY A 105 -9.59 13.50 2.08
CA GLY A 105 -9.55 12.07 1.81
C GLY A 105 -8.17 11.47 2.05
N ALA A 106 -7.11 12.13 1.58
CA ALA A 106 -5.73 11.66 1.80
C ALA A 106 -5.27 11.89 3.26
N ALA A 107 -5.59 13.03 3.85
CA ALA A 107 -5.26 13.35 5.24
C ALA A 107 -5.85 12.34 6.23
N THR A 108 -7.13 11.98 6.06
CA THR A 108 -7.80 11.00 6.93
C THR A 108 -7.31 9.57 6.70
N GLY A 109 -6.83 9.25 5.49
CA GLY A 109 -6.10 8.00 5.25
C GLY A 109 -4.85 7.89 6.13
N VAL A 110 -4.09 8.98 6.26
CA VAL A 110 -2.92 9.03 7.15
C VAL A 110 -3.34 8.89 8.62
N GLY A 111 -4.38 9.62 9.07
CA GLY A 111 -4.86 9.53 10.45
C GLY A 111 -5.35 8.12 10.80
N GLY A 112 -6.20 7.52 9.95
CA GLY A 112 -6.74 6.17 10.19
C GLY A 112 -5.66 5.12 10.34
N ILE A 113 -4.69 5.11 9.42
CA ILE A 113 -3.62 4.11 9.48
C ILE A 113 -2.69 4.26 10.69
N LEU A 114 -2.49 5.51 11.18
CA LEU A 114 -1.71 5.74 12.39
C LEU A 114 -2.40 5.16 13.62
N ARG A 115 -3.75 5.31 13.71
CA ARG A 115 -4.55 4.74 14.81
C ARG A 115 -4.42 3.22 14.88
N ASP A 116 -4.48 2.53 13.74
CA ASP A 116 -4.26 1.08 13.70
C ASP A 116 -2.89 0.67 14.28
N ILE A 117 -1.85 1.47 14.05
CA ILE A 117 -0.51 1.18 14.56
C ILE A 117 -0.44 1.33 16.08
N PHE A 118 -0.91 2.44 16.64
CA PHE A 118 -0.76 2.63 18.08
C PHE A 118 -1.80 1.87 18.92
N THR A 119 -2.91 1.39 18.33
CA THR A 119 -3.78 0.40 18.99
C THR A 119 -3.04 -0.88 19.36
N MET A 120 -2.03 -1.26 18.58
CA MET A 120 -1.20 -2.45 18.86
C MET A 120 -0.18 -2.21 20.00
N GLY A 121 -0.07 -1.01 20.53
CA GLY A 121 0.95 -0.57 21.47
C GLY A 121 2.23 -0.06 20.80
N ALA A 122 2.24 0.08 19.49
CA ALA A 122 3.42 0.51 18.74
C ALA A 122 3.44 2.04 18.55
N ARG A 123 4.60 2.66 18.77
CA ARG A 123 4.81 4.07 18.40
C ARG A 123 4.97 4.17 16.89
N PRO A 124 4.12 4.93 16.18
CA PRO A 124 4.31 5.19 14.76
C PRO A 124 5.69 5.84 14.49
N ILE A 125 6.42 5.31 13.51
CA ILE A 125 7.77 5.77 13.16
C ILE A 125 7.93 6.09 11.68
N ALA A 126 7.02 5.66 10.82
CA ALA A 126 7.09 5.92 9.39
C ALA A 126 5.73 5.77 8.72
N LEU A 127 5.53 6.58 7.67
CA LEU A 127 4.45 6.51 6.68
C LEU A 127 5.06 6.24 5.30
N ALA A 128 4.31 5.55 4.43
CA ALA A 128 4.67 5.30 3.05
C ALA A 128 3.42 5.36 2.16
N ASP A 129 3.44 6.22 1.14
CA ASP A 129 2.23 6.56 0.38
C ASP A 129 2.45 6.34 -1.12
N PRO A 130 2.16 5.14 -1.66
CA PRO A 130 2.13 4.92 -3.10
C PRO A 130 0.87 5.55 -3.70
N LEU A 131 1.07 6.47 -4.64
CA LEU A 131 0.01 7.25 -5.25
C LEU A 131 -0.16 6.93 -6.73
N ARG A 132 -1.42 6.82 -7.16
CA ARG A 132 -1.78 6.66 -8.56
C ARG A 132 -2.91 7.60 -8.92
N VAL A 133 -2.71 8.40 -9.97
CA VAL A 133 -3.64 9.45 -10.39
C VAL A 133 -3.84 9.43 -11.90
N GLY A 134 -4.87 10.11 -12.38
CA GLY A 134 -5.11 10.32 -13.80
C GLY A 134 -4.01 11.14 -14.50
N PRO A 135 -4.11 11.35 -15.83
CA PRO A 135 -3.16 12.15 -16.60
C PRO A 135 -3.02 13.57 -16.06
N LEU A 136 -1.79 14.02 -15.79
CA LEU A 136 -1.52 15.32 -15.15
C LEU A 136 -1.72 16.53 -16.08
N ASP A 137 -1.87 16.34 -17.37
CA ASP A 137 -2.26 17.37 -18.33
C ASP A 137 -3.76 17.69 -18.28
N GLU A 138 -4.54 16.93 -17.51
CA GLU A 138 -5.95 17.18 -17.26
C GLU A 138 -6.15 17.97 -15.96
N PRO A 139 -6.90 19.09 -15.98
CA PRO A 139 -7.07 19.96 -14.82
C PRO A 139 -7.61 19.24 -13.57
N ARG A 140 -8.55 18.29 -13.74
CA ARG A 140 -9.13 17.53 -12.62
C ARG A 140 -8.09 16.60 -12.00
N SER A 141 -7.37 15.83 -12.79
CA SER A 141 -6.33 14.92 -12.32
C SER A 141 -5.18 15.67 -11.63
N ASN A 142 -4.81 16.83 -12.15
CA ASN A 142 -3.81 17.71 -11.57
C ASN A 142 -4.26 18.22 -10.19
N TRP A 143 -5.48 18.76 -10.08
CA TRP A 143 -6.07 19.21 -8.83
C TRP A 143 -6.18 18.08 -7.78
N ILE A 144 -6.57 16.87 -8.22
CA ILE A 144 -6.62 15.69 -7.35
C ILE A 144 -5.21 15.37 -6.81
N ALA A 145 -4.20 15.32 -7.69
CA ALA A 145 -2.83 14.99 -7.30
C ALA A 145 -2.24 16.03 -6.31
N GLU A 146 -2.42 17.33 -6.57
CA GLU A 146 -1.99 18.39 -5.65
C GLU A 146 -2.69 18.29 -4.29
N GLY A 147 -4.00 18.04 -4.28
CA GLY A 147 -4.78 17.89 -3.07
C GLY A 147 -4.35 16.69 -2.24
N ILE A 148 -4.15 15.52 -2.86
CA ILE A 148 -3.68 14.31 -2.21
C ILE A 148 -2.30 14.52 -1.55
N VAL A 149 -1.32 14.99 -2.30
CA VAL A 149 0.03 15.21 -1.78
C VAL A 149 0.04 16.25 -0.66
N SER A 150 -0.79 17.32 -0.79
CA SER A 150 -0.96 18.32 0.25
C SER A 150 -1.63 17.77 1.52
N GLY A 151 -2.62 16.88 1.37
CA GLY A 151 -3.29 16.22 2.50
C GLY A 151 -2.35 15.31 3.28
N ILE A 152 -1.58 14.45 2.59
CA ILE A 152 -0.58 13.57 3.20
C ILE A 152 0.49 14.41 3.92
N SER A 153 1.07 15.40 3.23
CA SER A 153 2.11 16.25 3.84
C SER A 153 1.57 17.06 5.02
N GLY A 154 0.37 17.63 4.88
CA GLY A 154 -0.27 18.41 5.93
C GLY A 154 -0.51 17.60 7.19
N TYR A 155 -1.02 16.40 7.05
CA TYR A 155 -1.27 15.52 8.19
C TYR A 155 0.02 14.92 8.76
N GLY A 156 0.82 14.25 7.94
CA GLY A 156 2.04 13.55 8.37
C GLY A 156 3.06 14.49 9.04
N ASN A 157 3.31 15.66 8.43
CA ASN A 157 4.23 16.66 8.98
C ASN A 157 3.72 17.24 10.32
N SER A 158 2.40 17.46 10.43
CA SER A 158 1.81 18.05 11.64
C SER A 158 1.73 17.04 12.80
N VAL A 159 1.37 15.80 12.54
CA VAL A 159 1.37 14.74 13.56
C VAL A 159 2.80 14.35 13.97
N GLY A 160 3.78 14.69 13.15
CA GLY A 160 5.19 14.48 13.44
C GLY A 160 5.67 13.04 13.20
N VAL A 161 5.13 12.36 12.18
CA VAL A 161 5.57 11.04 11.73
C VAL A 161 6.17 11.16 10.33
N PRO A 162 7.40 10.68 10.08
CA PRO A 162 8.06 10.86 8.80
C PRO A 162 7.39 10.07 7.69
N THR A 163 7.13 10.72 6.54
CA THR A 163 6.68 10.05 5.31
C THR A 163 7.89 9.72 4.45
N ILE A 164 8.22 8.43 4.34
CA ILE A 164 9.52 7.94 3.87
C ILE A 164 9.52 7.38 2.44
N VAL A 165 8.34 7.28 1.81
CA VAL A 165 8.17 6.83 0.42
C VAL A 165 7.27 7.82 -0.31
N GLY A 166 7.55 8.07 -1.59
CA GLY A 166 6.78 8.95 -2.44
C GLY A 166 6.66 8.38 -3.85
N GLU A 167 6.21 7.12 -3.98
CA GLU A 167 5.90 6.54 -5.29
C GLU A 167 4.73 7.29 -5.93
N PHE A 168 4.85 7.63 -7.20
CA PHE A 168 3.84 8.41 -7.91
C PHE A 168 3.71 7.94 -9.36
N VAL A 169 2.52 7.49 -9.73
CA VAL A 169 2.19 7.03 -11.08
C VAL A 169 1.02 7.84 -11.63
N SER A 170 1.20 8.42 -12.82
CA SER A 170 0.11 9.06 -13.57
C SER A 170 -0.28 8.19 -14.77
N CYS A 171 -1.54 7.76 -14.82
CA CYS A 171 -2.03 6.89 -15.87
C CYS A 171 -3.54 7.08 -16.11
N GLU A 172 -3.97 6.92 -17.37
CA GLU A 172 -5.36 7.07 -17.78
C GLU A 172 -6.34 6.17 -17.01
N THR A 173 -5.92 4.97 -16.61
CA THR A 173 -6.76 4.03 -15.85
C THR A 173 -7.25 4.60 -14.50
N TYR A 174 -6.57 5.63 -13.99
CA TYR A 174 -6.89 6.26 -12.69
C TYR A 174 -7.51 7.66 -12.83
N ARG A 175 -7.96 8.06 -14.04
CA ARG A 175 -8.48 9.40 -14.33
C ARG A 175 -9.51 9.88 -13.30
N ASP A 176 -10.51 9.06 -12.99
CA ASP A 176 -11.62 9.40 -12.09
C ASP A 176 -11.60 8.57 -10.79
N ASN A 177 -10.67 7.63 -10.68
CA ASN A 177 -10.46 6.75 -9.54
C ASN A 177 -8.99 6.78 -9.12
N PRO A 178 -8.52 7.83 -8.43
CA PRO A 178 -7.17 7.85 -7.90
C PRO A 178 -7.00 6.77 -6.85
N LEU A 179 -5.82 6.19 -6.77
CA LEU A 179 -5.46 5.27 -5.69
C LEU A 179 -4.58 6.01 -4.69
N VAL A 180 -5.07 6.11 -3.48
CA VAL A 180 -4.37 6.65 -2.32
C VAL A 180 -4.24 5.52 -1.32
N ASN A 181 -3.11 4.84 -1.37
CA ASN A 181 -2.78 3.80 -0.42
C ASN A 181 -1.80 4.38 0.60
N VAL A 182 -2.06 4.15 1.86
CA VAL A 182 -1.22 4.64 2.97
C VAL A 182 -0.77 3.45 3.78
N ALA A 183 0.55 3.29 3.92
CA ALA A 183 1.15 2.33 4.83
C ALA A 183 1.76 3.05 6.02
N ALA A 184 1.67 2.44 7.20
CA ALA A 184 2.31 2.93 8.41
C ALA A 184 3.08 1.82 9.12
N LEU A 185 4.17 2.22 9.77
CA LEU A 185 4.99 1.35 10.58
C LEU A 185 5.15 1.94 11.98
N GLY A 186 5.11 1.07 12.98
CA GLY A 186 5.41 1.42 14.37
C GLY A 186 6.34 0.44 15.02
N ILE A 187 7.02 0.86 16.09
CA ILE A 187 7.87 -0.01 16.90
C ILE A 187 7.40 -0.06 18.34
N MET A 188 7.58 -1.22 18.96
CA MET A 188 7.27 -1.42 20.37
C MET A 188 8.17 -2.48 20.99
N PRO A 189 8.32 -2.48 22.31
CA PRO A 189 8.77 -3.68 23.03
C PRO A 189 7.77 -4.81 22.79
N THR A 190 8.24 -6.04 22.57
CA THR A 190 7.35 -7.18 22.32
C THR A 190 6.33 -7.40 23.44
N GLU A 191 6.70 -7.12 24.69
CA GLU A 191 5.83 -7.23 25.86
C GLU A 191 4.71 -6.17 25.96
N ARG A 192 4.78 -5.10 25.15
CA ARG A 192 3.75 -4.04 25.10
C ARG A 192 2.58 -4.39 24.16
N LEU A 193 2.66 -5.47 23.42
CA LEU A 193 1.62 -5.86 22.47
C LEU A 193 0.23 -5.94 23.14
N VAL A 194 -0.71 -5.16 22.65
CA VAL A 194 -2.12 -5.15 23.07
C VAL A 194 -3.01 -5.45 21.88
N LEU A 195 -4.10 -6.17 22.11
CA LEU A 195 -5.07 -6.54 21.07
C LEU A 195 -6.40 -5.85 21.32
N GLY A 196 -7.18 -5.64 20.25
CA GLY A 196 -8.50 -5.01 20.31
C GLY A 196 -9.58 -5.96 20.88
N ARG A 197 -9.49 -6.36 22.17
CA ARG A 197 -10.36 -7.37 22.78
C ARG A 197 -10.88 -6.93 24.13
N ALA A 198 -12.18 -7.17 24.39
CA ALA A 198 -12.81 -6.97 25.70
C ALA A 198 -13.02 -8.33 26.39
N THR A 199 -12.08 -8.76 27.22
CA THR A 199 -12.10 -10.10 27.84
C THR A 199 -12.66 -10.10 29.27
N GLU A 200 -12.67 -8.96 29.96
CA GLU A 200 -13.08 -8.88 31.38
C GLU A 200 -14.47 -8.28 31.51
N VAL A 201 -15.43 -9.08 31.94
CA VAL A 201 -16.80 -8.63 32.25
C VAL A 201 -16.80 -7.61 33.38
N GLY A 202 -17.48 -6.50 33.18
CA GLY A 202 -17.54 -5.37 34.13
C GLY A 202 -16.50 -4.28 33.85
N SER A 203 -15.55 -4.49 32.96
CA SER A 203 -14.68 -3.41 32.45
C SER A 203 -15.51 -2.34 31.75
N LEU A 204 -15.00 -1.12 31.76
CA LEU A 204 -15.68 0.05 31.19
C LEU A 204 -15.14 0.33 29.78
N ALA A 205 -16.06 0.70 28.89
CA ALA A 205 -15.74 1.20 27.56
C ALA A 205 -15.57 2.72 27.64
N VAL A 206 -14.34 3.20 27.43
CA VAL A 206 -13.98 4.62 27.50
C VAL A 206 -13.71 5.14 26.09
N LEU A 207 -14.55 6.06 25.63
CA LEU A 207 -14.36 6.76 24.37
C LEU A 207 -13.43 7.96 24.59
N MET A 208 -12.35 8.02 23.80
CA MET A 208 -11.32 9.04 23.91
C MET A 208 -11.13 9.77 22.59
N GLY A 209 -10.69 11.05 22.66
CA GLY A 209 -10.37 11.88 21.51
C GLY A 209 -11.46 12.89 21.15
N ALA A 210 -11.63 13.13 19.85
CA ALA A 210 -12.54 14.15 19.32
C ALA A 210 -14.02 13.87 19.62
N SER A 211 -14.83 14.93 19.68
CA SER A 211 -16.29 14.81 19.81
C SER A 211 -16.93 14.29 18.52
N THR A 212 -17.95 13.47 18.66
CA THR A 212 -18.67 12.82 17.55
C THR A 212 -19.53 13.83 16.77
N GLY A 213 -19.38 13.86 15.47
CA GLY A 213 -20.18 14.64 14.51
C GLY A 213 -20.85 13.75 13.47
N ARG A 214 -21.49 14.37 12.47
CA ARG A 214 -22.12 13.67 11.33
C ARG A 214 -21.14 13.38 10.18
N ASP A 215 -19.88 13.15 10.48
CA ASP A 215 -18.85 12.91 9.48
C ASP A 215 -18.89 11.46 9.03
N GLY A 216 -18.70 11.25 7.73
CA GLY A 216 -18.53 9.92 7.14
C GLY A 216 -19.73 8.99 7.27
N ILE A 217 -20.91 9.46 7.74
CA ILE A 217 -22.09 8.59 7.89
C ILE A 217 -22.44 7.97 6.55
N GLY A 218 -22.36 6.64 6.47
CA GLY A 218 -22.54 5.89 5.24
C GLY A 218 -21.33 5.92 4.30
N GLY A 219 -20.18 6.47 4.70
CA GLY A 219 -18.96 6.52 3.90
C GLY A 219 -18.56 5.14 3.38
N VAL A 220 -18.41 4.16 4.25
CA VAL A 220 -18.07 2.77 3.86
C VAL A 220 -19.16 2.06 3.05
N SER A 221 -20.41 2.38 3.23
CA SER A 221 -21.52 1.76 2.48
C SER A 221 -21.86 2.50 1.20
N VAL A 222 -21.71 3.80 1.14
CA VAL A 222 -22.10 4.65 -0.01
C VAL A 222 -20.91 4.95 -0.91
N LEU A 223 -19.75 5.34 -0.35
CA LEU A 223 -18.58 5.69 -1.16
C LEU A 223 -17.73 4.47 -1.51
N ALA A 224 -17.42 3.61 -0.54
CA ALA A 224 -16.46 2.52 -0.73
C ALA A 224 -17.09 1.21 -1.23
N SER A 225 -18.41 1.16 -1.43
CA SER A 225 -19.13 -0.04 -1.87
C SER A 225 -19.97 0.18 -3.13
N ALA A 226 -19.78 1.29 -3.84
CA ALA A 226 -20.45 1.60 -5.10
C ALA A 226 -19.49 2.35 -6.04
N GLY A 227 -19.62 2.13 -7.36
CA GLY A 227 -18.87 2.86 -8.38
C GLY A 227 -19.32 4.33 -8.52
N PHE A 228 -18.56 5.10 -9.28
CA PHE A 228 -18.89 6.49 -9.63
C PHE A 228 -19.66 6.53 -10.95
N ASP A 229 -20.83 7.20 -10.97
CA ASP A 229 -21.63 7.44 -12.17
C ASP A 229 -21.61 8.92 -12.56
N GLU A 230 -21.59 9.20 -13.86
CA GLU A 230 -21.75 10.56 -14.38
C GLU A 230 -23.11 11.16 -13.96
N GLY A 231 -23.08 12.42 -13.49
CA GLY A 231 -24.28 13.18 -13.11
C GLY A 231 -24.67 13.09 -11.65
N VAL A 232 -23.97 12.33 -10.82
CA VAL A 232 -24.08 12.45 -9.37
C VAL A 232 -23.19 13.61 -8.92
N ASP A 233 -23.82 14.66 -8.35
CA ASP A 233 -23.11 15.85 -7.89
C ASP A 233 -22.10 15.47 -6.79
N ASP A 234 -20.80 15.63 -7.07
CA ASP A 234 -19.72 15.42 -6.08
C ASP A 234 -19.98 16.25 -4.81
N ALA A 235 -20.60 17.41 -4.94
CA ALA A 235 -20.97 18.24 -3.80
C ALA A 235 -21.99 17.56 -2.86
N ALA A 236 -22.86 16.69 -3.39
CA ALA A 236 -23.81 15.94 -2.58
C ALA A 236 -23.14 14.78 -1.78
N LYS A 237 -21.99 14.30 -2.24
CA LYS A 237 -21.21 13.24 -1.58
C LYS A 237 -20.21 13.78 -0.53
N ARG A 238 -19.87 15.07 -0.56
CA ARG A 238 -18.93 15.71 0.39
C ARG A 238 -19.24 15.49 1.86
N PRO A 239 -20.50 15.50 2.34
CA PRO A 239 -20.80 15.21 3.75
C PRO A 239 -20.41 13.79 4.20
N SER A 240 -20.22 12.86 3.26
CA SER A 240 -19.75 11.49 3.54
C SER A 240 -18.22 11.39 3.63
N VAL A 241 -17.47 12.46 3.36
CA VAL A 241 -16.02 12.49 3.53
C VAL A 241 -15.69 12.92 4.96
N GLN A 242 -14.77 12.21 5.56
CA GLN A 242 -14.24 12.49 6.89
C GLN A 242 -13.34 13.73 6.87
N VAL A 243 -13.14 14.36 8.03
CA VAL A 243 -12.22 15.50 8.21
C VAL A 243 -11.22 15.16 9.29
N GLY A 244 -9.93 15.24 8.99
CA GLY A 244 -8.86 14.89 9.90
C GLY A 244 -8.28 16.10 10.65
N ASP A 245 -7.89 15.89 11.92
CA ASP A 245 -7.20 16.86 12.78
C ASP A 245 -5.88 16.24 13.29
N PRO A 246 -4.73 16.50 12.62
CA PRO A 246 -3.45 15.93 13.02
C PRO A 246 -2.96 16.42 14.40
N PHE A 247 -3.45 17.54 14.90
CA PHE A 247 -3.10 18.01 16.24
C PHE A 247 -3.82 17.19 17.32
N GLU A 248 -5.10 16.91 17.12
CA GLU A 248 -5.85 16.01 18.01
C GLU A 248 -5.27 14.59 17.97
N GLU A 249 -4.94 14.08 16.76
CA GLU A 249 -4.30 12.78 16.57
C GLU A 249 -2.97 12.68 17.33
N LYS A 250 -2.13 13.74 17.29
CA LYS A 250 -0.85 13.76 18.00
C LYS A 250 -1.04 13.63 19.52
N ARG A 251 -1.99 14.35 20.09
CA ARG A 251 -2.30 14.24 21.52
C ARG A 251 -2.84 12.86 21.88
N LEU A 252 -3.69 12.31 21.03
CA LEU A 252 -4.28 10.99 21.21
C LEU A 252 -3.23 9.89 21.17
N ILE A 253 -2.25 9.94 20.23
CA ILE A 253 -1.10 9.01 20.19
C ILE A 253 -0.35 9.02 21.52
N GLU A 254 0.01 10.19 22.04
CA GLU A 254 0.82 10.27 23.27
C GLU A 254 0.04 9.79 24.48
N ALA A 255 -1.24 10.18 24.61
CA ALA A 255 -2.11 9.72 25.70
C ALA A 255 -2.28 8.18 25.67
N CYS A 256 -2.57 7.61 24.50
CA CYS A 256 -2.75 6.16 24.35
C CYS A 256 -1.47 5.38 24.68
N LEU A 257 -0.30 5.81 24.17
CA LEU A 257 0.95 5.15 24.46
C LEU A 257 1.33 5.22 25.93
N GLU A 258 1.08 6.36 26.62
CA GLU A 258 1.32 6.50 28.05
C GLU A 258 0.42 5.57 28.89
N MET A 259 -0.86 5.46 28.54
CA MET A 259 -1.79 4.53 29.19
C MET A 259 -1.40 3.04 28.99
N LEU A 260 -0.95 2.70 27.79
CA LEU A 260 -0.48 1.35 27.47
C LEU A 260 0.83 1.03 28.19
N ASP A 261 1.77 1.97 28.30
CA ASP A 261 3.00 1.83 29.09
C ASP A 261 2.73 1.65 30.57
N ALA A 262 1.69 2.32 31.08
CA ALA A 262 1.27 2.18 32.47
C ALA A 262 0.43 0.90 32.76
N GLY A 263 0.09 0.11 31.72
CA GLY A 263 -0.73 -1.09 31.86
C GLY A 263 -2.17 -0.84 32.33
N LEU A 264 -2.74 0.33 31.98
CA LEU A 264 -4.06 0.75 32.46
C LEU A 264 -5.21 0.26 31.57
N VAL A 265 -4.91 -0.15 30.36
CA VAL A 265 -5.86 -0.53 29.31
C VAL A 265 -5.66 -1.99 28.95
N SER A 266 -6.73 -2.80 28.95
CA SER A 266 -6.70 -4.24 28.64
C SER A 266 -7.00 -4.53 27.15
N GLY A 267 -7.61 -3.59 26.43
CA GLY A 267 -7.88 -3.65 25.01
C GLY A 267 -8.18 -2.25 24.48
N ILE A 268 -7.82 -1.98 23.24
CA ILE A 268 -8.05 -0.68 22.62
C ILE A 268 -8.34 -0.88 21.12
N GLN A 269 -9.28 -0.10 20.60
CA GLN A 269 -9.72 -0.14 19.20
C GLN A 269 -9.88 1.28 18.69
N ASP A 270 -9.51 1.55 17.46
CA ASP A 270 -9.82 2.81 16.79
C ASP A 270 -11.30 2.88 16.35
N LEU A 271 -11.77 4.07 16.07
CA LEU A 271 -13.06 4.31 15.43
C LEU A 271 -12.80 4.79 13.99
N GLY A 272 -12.60 3.83 13.10
CA GLY A 272 -12.50 4.06 11.65
C GLY A 272 -13.86 3.92 10.96
N GLY A 273 -13.92 3.11 9.91
CA GLY A 273 -15.15 2.77 9.20
C GLY A 273 -16.20 2.17 10.11
N ALA A 274 -17.47 2.53 9.92
CA ALA A 274 -18.60 2.16 10.77
C ALA A 274 -18.54 2.66 12.24
N GLY A 275 -17.53 3.42 12.61
CA GLY A 275 -17.43 4.16 13.86
C GLY A 275 -17.58 3.32 15.13
N LEU A 276 -18.44 3.77 16.07
CA LEU A 276 -18.63 3.09 17.36
C LEU A 276 -19.28 1.70 17.22
N THR A 277 -20.05 1.46 16.17
CA THR A 277 -20.61 0.14 15.88
C THR A 277 -19.50 -0.89 15.66
N CYS A 278 -18.53 -0.57 14.81
CA CYS A 278 -17.38 -1.43 14.53
C CYS A 278 -16.54 -1.63 15.82
N ALA A 279 -16.09 -0.56 16.45
CA ALA A 279 -15.23 -0.64 17.62
C ALA A 279 -15.84 -1.47 18.75
N ALA A 280 -17.14 -1.27 19.05
CA ALA A 280 -17.83 -1.99 20.11
C ALA A 280 -18.10 -3.47 19.77
N SER A 281 -18.56 -3.77 18.54
CA SER A 281 -18.91 -5.14 18.16
C SER A 281 -17.67 -6.01 18.00
N GLU A 282 -16.62 -5.53 17.33
CA GLU A 282 -15.41 -6.29 17.11
C GLU A 282 -14.67 -6.57 18.43
N THR A 283 -14.51 -5.54 19.27
CA THR A 283 -13.83 -5.68 20.57
C THR A 283 -14.56 -6.69 21.47
N ALA A 284 -15.89 -6.65 21.50
CA ALA A 284 -16.69 -7.61 22.24
C ALA A 284 -16.61 -9.01 21.64
N SER A 285 -16.81 -9.17 20.33
CA SER A 285 -16.77 -10.47 19.65
C SER A 285 -15.43 -11.16 19.80
N ARG A 286 -14.31 -10.46 19.52
CA ARG A 286 -12.95 -10.99 19.69
C ARG A 286 -12.61 -11.35 21.14
N GLY A 287 -13.25 -10.67 22.10
CA GLY A 287 -13.13 -10.98 23.53
C GLY A 287 -14.01 -12.12 24.01
N GLY A 288 -14.95 -12.61 23.19
CA GLY A 288 -15.95 -13.61 23.58
C GLY A 288 -16.96 -13.08 24.60
N THR A 289 -17.22 -11.77 24.59
CA THR A 289 -18.06 -11.03 25.54
C THR A 289 -19.15 -10.23 24.79
N GLY A 290 -19.95 -9.48 25.54
CA GLY A 290 -20.86 -8.48 25.03
C GLY A 290 -20.48 -7.08 25.47
N MET A 291 -21.22 -6.07 25.01
CA MET A 291 -21.02 -4.68 25.39
C MET A 291 -22.35 -3.91 25.45
N GLU A 292 -22.52 -3.11 26.45
CA GLU A 292 -23.59 -2.10 26.52
C GLU A 292 -22.99 -0.73 26.24
N VAL A 293 -23.61 0.03 25.33
CA VAL A 293 -23.21 1.40 24.94
C VAL A 293 -24.35 2.36 25.24
N ASP A 294 -24.06 3.39 26.02
CA ASP A 294 -24.98 4.50 26.31
C ASP A 294 -24.72 5.64 25.33
N VAL A 295 -25.61 5.81 24.33
CA VAL A 295 -25.45 6.86 23.32
C VAL A 295 -25.59 8.28 23.87
N THR A 296 -26.25 8.46 25.03
CA THR A 296 -26.42 9.77 25.68
C THR A 296 -25.12 10.23 26.36
N ALA A 297 -24.22 9.30 26.67
CA ALA A 297 -22.90 9.61 27.23
C ALA A 297 -21.85 9.98 26.19
N VAL A 298 -22.11 9.72 24.90
CA VAL A 298 -21.16 10.02 23.83
C VAL A 298 -21.00 11.52 23.65
N PRO A 299 -19.78 12.07 23.71
CA PRO A 299 -19.54 13.50 23.46
C PRO A 299 -19.89 13.89 22.04
N LEU A 300 -20.81 14.83 21.85
CA LEU A 300 -21.31 15.27 20.56
C LEU A 300 -20.86 16.70 20.27
N ARG A 301 -20.40 16.96 19.02
CA ARG A 301 -20.14 18.34 18.55
C ARG A 301 -21.31 18.95 17.77
N GLN A 302 -22.32 18.14 17.44
CA GLN A 302 -23.50 18.57 16.69
C GLN A 302 -24.76 18.27 17.48
N VAL A 303 -25.67 19.25 17.55
CA VAL A 303 -26.93 19.13 18.27
C VAL A 303 -27.93 18.27 17.49
N GLY A 304 -28.72 17.46 18.22
CA GLY A 304 -29.81 16.69 17.64
C GLY A 304 -29.38 15.48 16.82
N MET A 305 -28.22 14.93 17.07
CA MET A 305 -27.83 13.62 16.52
C MET A 305 -28.72 12.54 17.12
N VAL A 306 -29.14 11.61 16.25
CA VAL A 306 -29.97 10.47 16.63
C VAL A 306 -29.09 9.21 16.81
N PRO A 307 -29.58 8.16 17.51
CA PRO A 307 -28.75 7.01 17.87
C PRO A 307 -28.01 6.35 16.69
N PHE A 308 -28.63 6.20 15.51
CA PHE A 308 -27.95 5.62 14.38
C PHE A 308 -26.80 6.50 13.87
N GLU A 309 -26.96 7.83 13.86
CA GLU A 309 -25.89 8.76 13.48
C GLU A 309 -24.71 8.68 14.45
N ILE A 310 -24.98 8.50 15.76
CA ILE A 310 -23.95 8.38 16.80
C ILE A 310 -23.16 7.08 16.63
N MET A 311 -23.88 5.96 16.40
CA MET A 311 -23.27 4.64 16.30
C MET A 311 -22.49 4.43 14.99
N THR A 312 -22.92 5.08 13.89
CA THR A 312 -22.29 4.91 12.57
C THR A 312 -21.47 6.10 12.11
N SER A 313 -21.29 7.12 12.94
CA SER A 313 -20.41 8.25 12.65
C SER A 313 -18.96 7.79 12.49
N GLU A 314 -18.28 8.27 11.44
CA GLU A 314 -16.86 8.02 11.17
C GLU A 314 -15.99 9.25 11.50
N SER A 315 -16.42 10.10 12.48
CA SER A 315 -15.57 11.18 12.98
C SER A 315 -14.22 10.64 13.40
N GLN A 316 -13.16 11.29 12.93
CA GLN A 316 -11.78 10.85 13.09
C GLN A 316 -11.25 11.13 14.51
N GLU A 317 -10.03 10.70 14.78
CA GLU A 317 -9.29 10.92 16.03
C GLU A 317 -10.05 10.45 17.27
N ARG A 318 -10.67 9.26 17.20
CA ARG A 318 -11.40 8.64 18.32
C ARG A 318 -10.92 7.22 18.56
N MET A 319 -10.85 6.83 19.85
CA MET A 319 -10.43 5.51 20.31
C MET A 319 -11.42 4.97 21.35
N LEU A 320 -11.65 3.67 21.35
CA LEU A 320 -12.41 2.96 22.39
C LEU A 320 -11.45 2.10 23.22
N ALA A 321 -11.21 2.48 24.47
CA ALA A 321 -10.38 1.73 25.40
C ALA A 321 -11.22 0.89 26.36
N ILE A 322 -10.78 -0.34 26.62
CA ILE A 322 -11.34 -1.23 27.63
C ILE A 322 -10.53 -1.09 28.91
N VAL A 323 -11.17 -0.57 29.96
CA VAL A 323 -10.50 -0.14 31.19
C VAL A 323 -11.18 -0.76 32.40
N SER A 324 -10.40 -1.39 33.29
CA SER A 324 -10.92 -1.87 34.58
C SER A 324 -11.45 -0.69 35.40
N PRO A 325 -12.57 -0.82 36.15
CA PRO A 325 -13.14 0.28 36.92
C PRO A 325 -12.15 0.98 37.87
N GLY A 326 -11.18 0.25 38.40
CA GLY A 326 -10.14 0.79 39.28
C GLY A 326 -9.11 1.68 38.59
N ASN A 327 -9.00 1.64 37.27
CA ASN A 327 -7.99 2.38 36.48
C ASN A 327 -8.56 3.65 35.83
N VAL A 328 -9.90 3.83 35.84
CA VAL A 328 -10.56 4.91 35.08
C VAL A 328 -10.09 6.31 35.47
N ASP A 329 -9.88 6.55 36.76
CA ASP A 329 -9.43 7.87 37.24
C ASP A 329 -7.99 8.17 36.76
N GLN A 330 -7.13 7.16 36.68
CA GLN A 330 -5.76 7.32 36.13
C GLN A 330 -5.80 7.56 34.62
N VAL A 331 -6.63 6.83 33.89
CA VAL A 331 -6.84 7.04 32.44
C VAL A 331 -7.33 8.46 32.18
N ARG A 332 -8.32 8.96 32.95
CA ARG A 332 -8.80 10.34 32.84
C ARG A 332 -7.72 11.36 33.14
N ALA A 333 -6.89 11.13 34.15
CA ALA A 333 -5.80 12.04 34.48
C ALA A 333 -4.74 12.14 33.39
N ILE A 334 -4.39 11.02 32.74
CA ILE A 334 -3.50 11.03 31.58
C ILE A 334 -4.15 11.78 30.41
N CYS A 335 -5.41 11.49 30.08
CA CYS A 335 -6.13 12.19 29.02
C CYS A 335 -6.22 13.70 29.29
N GLU A 336 -6.50 14.12 30.54
CA GLU A 336 -6.53 15.54 30.94
C GLU A 336 -5.15 16.18 30.74
N ALA A 337 -4.06 15.50 31.10
CA ALA A 337 -2.71 16.03 30.93
C ALA A 337 -2.35 16.25 29.45
N TRP A 338 -2.88 15.44 28.54
CA TRP A 338 -2.74 15.60 27.09
C TRP A 338 -3.86 16.41 26.43
N GLU A 339 -4.79 16.97 27.22
CA GLU A 339 -5.97 17.70 26.74
C GLU A 339 -6.86 16.85 25.80
N VAL A 340 -6.94 15.54 26.04
CA VAL A 340 -7.78 14.60 25.32
C VAL A 340 -9.06 14.33 26.11
N THR A 341 -10.21 14.39 25.45
CA THR A 341 -11.50 14.04 26.09
C THR A 341 -11.53 12.53 26.36
N ALA A 342 -12.00 12.12 27.55
CA ALA A 342 -12.19 10.71 27.92
C ALA A 342 -13.52 10.53 28.65
N THR A 343 -14.43 9.76 28.07
CA THR A 343 -15.79 9.56 28.60
C THR A 343 -16.14 8.08 28.65
N VAL A 344 -16.63 7.62 29.80
CA VAL A 344 -17.20 6.27 29.91
C VAL A 344 -18.52 6.25 29.15
N VAL A 345 -18.58 5.48 28.07
CA VAL A 345 -19.75 5.36 27.19
C VAL A 345 -20.40 3.98 27.28
N GLY A 346 -19.85 3.06 28.06
CA GLY A 346 -20.41 1.71 28.13
C GLY A 346 -19.67 0.79 29.10
N ARG A 347 -20.07 -0.47 29.08
CA ARG A 347 -19.47 -1.54 29.90
C ARG A 347 -19.49 -2.89 29.18
N VAL A 348 -18.51 -3.71 29.47
CA VAL A 348 -18.40 -5.10 28.98
C VAL A 348 -19.38 -6.02 29.74
N THR A 349 -20.14 -6.82 29.02
CA THR A 349 -21.10 -7.80 29.54
C THR A 349 -20.66 -9.25 29.20
N GLY A 350 -21.24 -10.23 29.88
CA GLY A 350 -20.85 -11.64 29.70
C GLY A 350 -21.77 -12.47 28.78
N ASP A 351 -22.68 -11.83 28.07
CA ASP A 351 -23.76 -12.55 27.34
C ASP A 351 -23.63 -12.53 25.81
N GLY A 352 -22.54 -11.94 25.30
CA GLY A 352 -22.26 -11.89 23.86
C GLY A 352 -23.11 -10.88 23.07
N MET A 353 -23.89 -10.04 23.74
CA MET A 353 -24.80 -9.09 23.09
C MET A 353 -24.19 -7.69 23.04
N LEU A 354 -24.32 -7.03 21.90
CA LEU A 354 -24.13 -5.58 21.79
C LEU A 354 -25.49 -4.90 22.00
N ARG A 355 -25.60 -4.09 23.06
CA ARG A 355 -26.79 -3.30 23.34
C ARG A 355 -26.49 -1.81 23.26
N VAL A 356 -27.35 -1.10 22.57
CA VAL A 356 -27.34 0.37 22.53
C VAL A 356 -28.49 0.87 23.41
N ARG A 357 -28.19 1.79 24.34
CA ARG A 357 -29.14 2.30 25.33
C ARG A 357 -29.32 3.82 25.26
N ASP A 358 -30.50 4.30 25.62
CA ASP A 358 -30.82 5.71 25.83
C ASP A 358 -30.65 6.06 27.33
N GLY A 359 -29.39 6.19 27.76
CA GLY A 359 -29.00 6.32 29.19
C GLY A 359 -28.51 5.00 29.78
N ALA A 360 -27.66 5.07 30.80
CA ALA A 360 -27.01 3.93 31.43
C ALA A 360 -27.95 2.80 31.87
N ASP A 361 -29.11 3.19 32.41
CA ASP A 361 -30.20 2.29 32.84
C ASP A 361 -31.48 2.53 32.01
N GLY A 362 -31.36 3.20 30.87
CA GLY A 362 -32.46 3.58 29.99
C GLY A 362 -32.95 2.47 29.07
N GLU A 363 -33.82 2.83 28.12
CA GLU A 363 -34.39 1.92 27.12
C GLU A 363 -33.29 1.30 26.23
N VAL A 364 -33.47 0.02 25.90
CA VAL A 364 -32.64 -0.68 24.91
C VAL A 364 -33.14 -0.30 23.52
N LEU A 365 -32.33 0.45 22.77
CA LEU A 365 -32.64 0.91 21.42
C LEU A 365 -32.25 -0.11 20.34
N ALA A 366 -31.20 -0.92 20.59
CA ALA A 366 -30.79 -2.03 19.75
C ALA A 366 -30.22 -3.15 20.60
N GLU A 367 -30.44 -4.40 20.16
CA GLU A 367 -29.91 -5.59 20.81
C GLU A 367 -29.54 -6.62 19.75
N ILE A 368 -28.22 -6.83 19.55
CA ILE A 368 -27.65 -7.64 18.48
C ILE A 368 -26.58 -8.55 19.08
N PRO A 369 -26.52 -9.85 18.73
CA PRO A 369 -25.35 -10.66 19.06
C PRO A 369 -24.10 -10.06 18.39
N ALA A 370 -23.09 -9.67 19.17
CA ALA A 370 -21.93 -8.92 18.66
C ALA A 370 -21.22 -9.63 17.50
N ALA A 371 -21.07 -10.95 17.58
CA ALA A 371 -20.45 -11.78 16.54
C ALA A 371 -21.17 -11.71 15.18
N THR A 372 -22.47 -11.47 15.15
CA THR A 372 -23.23 -11.43 13.88
C THR A 372 -22.94 -10.20 13.03
N LEU A 373 -22.40 -9.15 13.64
CA LEU A 373 -21.99 -7.95 12.92
C LEU A 373 -20.63 -8.12 12.21
N HIS A 374 -19.76 -9.00 12.71
CA HIS A 374 -18.41 -9.18 12.22
C HIS A 374 -18.14 -10.64 11.75
N ASP A 375 -18.12 -11.63 12.66
CA ASP A 375 -17.68 -12.99 12.35
C ASP A 375 -18.64 -13.72 11.41
N ASP A 376 -19.95 -13.54 11.60
CA ASP A 376 -21.01 -14.15 10.84
C ASP A 376 -21.47 -13.33 9.61
N ALA A 377 -20.70 -12.30 9.23
CA ALA A 377 -20.96 -11.52 8.02
C ALA A 377 -20.99 -12.42 6.78
N PRO A 378 -21.86 -12.13 5.79
CA PRO A 378 -22.00 -12.95 4.60
C PRO A 378 -20.68 -13.08 3.84
N THR A 379 -20.44 -14.26 3.28
CA THR A 379 -19.31 -14.53 2.40
C THR A 379 -19.81 -15.01 1.05
N TYR A 380 -19.44 -14.32 -0.02
CA TYR A 380 -19.91 -14.62 -1.36
C TYR A 380 -18.93 -15.49 -2.14
N ASP A 381 -19.50 -16.44 -2.89
CA ASP A 381 -18.79 -17.17 -3.93
C ASP A 381 -19.13 -16.50 -5.29
N ARG A 382 -18.37 -15.47 -5.63
CA ARG A 382 -18.59 -14.70 -6.85
C ARG A 382 -18.17 -15.51 -8.08
N PRO A 383 -18.95 -15.48 -9.18
CA PRO A 383 -18.52 -16.08 -10.44
C PRO A 383 -17.17 -15.51 -10.91
N MET A 384 -16.34 -16.37 -11.49
CA MET A 384 -15.02 -16.01 -12.00
C MET A 384 -14.84 -16.53 -13.41
N ARG A 385 -14.30 -15.73 -14.30
CA ARG A 385 -13.83 -16.15 -15.63
C ARG A 385 -12.74 -15.20 -16.13
N PRO A 386 -11.76 -15.67 -16.89
CA PRO A 386 -10.79 -14.80 -17.53
C PRO A 386 -11.48 -13.89 -18.57
N PRO A 387 -10.93 -12.69 -18.85
CA PRO A 387 -11.36 -11.87 -19.98
C PRO A 387 -11.32 -12.67 -21.28
N ALA A 388 -12.39 -12.56 -22.09
CA ALA A 388 -12.56 -13.40 -23.27
C ALA A 388 -11.47 -13.18 -24.35
N ASP A 389 -10.88 -12.00 -24.38
CA ASP A 389 -9.85 -11.57 -25.32
C ASP A 389 -8.41 -11.82 -24.81
N MET A 390 -8.23 -12.29 -23.56
CA MET A 390 -6.92 -12.41 -22.93
C MET A 390 -5.91 -13.24 -23.74
N ALA A 391 -6.34 -14.36 -24.33
CA ALA A 391 -5.46 -15.17 -25.14
C ALA A 391 -4.98 -14.42 -26.40
N ALA A 392 -5.89 -13.71 -27.08
CA ALA A 392 -5.56 -12.92 -28.25
C ALA A 392 -4.65 -11.72 -27.88
N ARG A 393 -4.91 -11.08 -26.75
CA ARG A 393 -4.07 -9.99 -26.22
C ARG A 393 -2.64 -10.44 -25.97
N ARG A 394 -2.45 -11.63 -25.38
CA ARG A 394 -1.12 -12.19 -25.09
C ARG A 394 -0.29 -12.54 -26.34
N ASP A 395 -0.95 -12.82 -27.46
CA ASP A 395 -0.28 -13.14 -28.73
C ASP A 395 0.25 -11.90 -29.48
N VAL A 396 -0.10 -10.70 -29.03
CA VAL A 396 0.38 -9.45 -29.63
C VAL A 396 1.83 -9.18 -29.23
N ASP A 397 2.67 -8.78 -30.20
CA ASP A 397 3.99 -8.24 -29.91
C ASP A 397 3.96 -6.71 -30.08
N PRO A 398 4.10 -5.93 -28.97
CA PRO A 398 4.09 -4.47 -29.02
C PRO A 398 5.14 -3.84 -29.94
N ALA A 399 6.20 -4.57 -30.27
CA ALA A 399 7.22 -4.14 -31.23
C ALA A 399 6.82 -4.37 -32.70
N THR A 400 5.72 -5.08 -32.97
CA THR A 400 5.27 -5.34 -34.36
C THR A 400 4.95 -4.03 -35.07
N GLY A 401 5.49 -3.84 -36.26
CA GLY A 401 5.29 -2.62 -37.07
C GLY A 401 6.13 -1.42 -36.63
N SER A 402 6.94 -1.53 -35.58
CA SER A 402 7.85 -0.46 -35.14
C SER A 402 9.07 -0.29 -36.05
N GLY A 403 9.36 -1.27 -36.92
CA GLY A 403 10.62 -1.31 -37.68
C GLY A 403 11.85 -1.37 -36.75
N ASP A 404 13.02 -1.09 -37.30
CA ASP A 404 14.20 -0.76 -36.46
C ASP A 404 14.00 0.69 -35.97
N VAL A 405 13.56 0.82 -34.71
CA VAL A 405 13.46 2.14 -34.03
C VAL A 405 14.86 2.75 -34.02
N SER A 406 14.97 3.97 -34.57
CA SER A 406 16.24 4.65 -34.69
C SER A 406 16.85 4.99 -33.32
N PRO A 407 18.18 5.15 -33.21
CA PRO A 407 18.80 5.60 -31.96
C PRO A 407 18.20 6.91 -31.39
N GLY A 408 17.81 7.83 -32.26
CA GLY A 408 17.16 9.08 -31.84
C GLY A 408 15.77 8.86 -31.22
N GLU A 409 15.00 7.91 -31.73
CA GLU A 409 13.69 7.54 -31.18
C GLU A 409 13.85 6.80 -29.86
N CYS A 410 14.83 5.88 -29.73
CA CYS A 410 15.13 5.23 -28.44
C CYS A 410 15.49 6.24 -27.35
N ALA A 411 16.31 7.24 -27.69
CA ALA A 411 16.69 8.31 -26.77
C ALA A 411 15.48 9.19 -26.40
N GLY A 412 14.62 9.50 -27.37
CA GLY A 412 13.37 10.24 -27.15
C GLY A 412 12.39 9.49 -26.24
N ASP A 413 12.22 8.21 -26.47
CA ASP A 413 11.35 7.35 -25.65
C ASP A 413 11.87 7.22 -24.21
N LEU A 414 13.18 7.05 -24.03
CA LEU A 414 13.80 7.05 -22.69
C LEU A 414 13.54 8.37 -21.96
N LEU A 415 13.80 9.52 -22.60
CA LEU A 415 13.58 10.82 -21.97
C LEU A 415 12.09 11.06 -21.64
N ALA A 416 11.17 10.53 -22.43
CA ALA A 416 9.75 10.68 -22.16
C ALA A 416 9.29 9.92 -20.92
N MET A 417 9.87 8.72 -20.67
CA MET A 417 9.60 7.89 -19.50
C MET A 417 10.38 8.33 -18.24
N LEU A 418 11.43 9.13 -18.40
CA LEU A 418 12.33 9.50 -17.30
C LEU A 418 11.71 10.60 -16.43
N ALA A 419 11.43 10.30 -15.17
CA ALA A 419 10.87 11.23 -14.19
C ALA A 419 11.33 10.90 -12.76
N ASP A 420 11.58 11.96 -11.97
CA ASP A 420 11.88 11.86 -10.54
C ASP A 420 10.64 12.28 -9.74
N PRO A 421 10.11 11.45 -8.84
CA PRO A 421 9.01 11.83 -7.97
C PRO A 421 9.39 12.84 -6.87
N LEU A 422 10.54 13.52 -6.98
CA LEU A 422 11.02 14.52 -6.04
C LEU A 422 9.98 15.58 -5.67
N TRP A 423 9.14 16.00 -6.63
CA TRP A 423 8.06 16.97 -6.38
C TRP A 423 7.12 16.50 -5.27
N VAL A 424 6.84 15.19 -5.20
CA VAL A 424 6.01 14.56 -4.17
C VAL A 424 6.75 14.56 -2.84
N TYR A 425 7.82 13.78 -2.72
CA TYR A 425 8.46 13.50 -1.43
C TYR A 425 9.23 14.68 -0.82
N ARG A 426 9.54 15.74 -1.59
CA ARG A 426 10.09 16.98 -1.02
C ARG A 426 9.10 17.76 -0.16
N GLN A 427 7.80 17.46 -0.25
CA GLN A 427 6.74 18.07 0.56
C GLN A 427 6.58 17.33 1.90
N TYR A 428 7.15 16.15 2.01
CA TYR A 428 7.12 15.29 3.18
C TYR A 428 8.35 15.53 4.06
N ASP A 429 8.15 15.66 5.37
CA ASP A 429 9.27 15.55 6.29
C ASP A 429 9.61 14.07 6.50
N HIS A 430 10.65 13.61 5.83
CA HIS A 430 11.14 12.24 5.92
C HIS A 430 12.34 12.09 6.88
N GLN A 431 12.69 13.14 7.64
CA GLN A 431 13.82 13.14 8.57
C GLN A 431 13.41 13.20 10.05
N LEU A 432 12.13 13.26 10.35
CA LEU A 432 11.63 13.21 11.72
C LEU A 432 12.20 12.00 12.48
N PHE A 433 12.42 12.14 13.78
CA PHE A 433 13.15 11.20 14.64
C PHE A 433 14.64 11.02 14.30
N CYS A 434 15.17 11.62 13.25
CA CYS A 434 16.57 11.48 12.79
C CYS A 434 17.00 10.02 12.57
N ASN A 435 16.08 9.18 12.09
CA ASN A 435 16.31 7.74 11.86
C ASN A 435 16.57 7.40 10.41
N THR A 436 16.23 8.27 9.46
CA THR A 436 16.36 8.00 8.02
C THR A 436 17.83 7.98 7.59
N VAL A 437 18.29 6.83 7.13
CA VAL A 437 19.66 6.59 6.62
C VAL A 437 19.70 6.69 5.10
N VAL A 438 18.74 6.02 4.43
CA VAL A 438 18.46 6.16 3.00
C VAL A 438 17.04 6.67 2.89
N GLY A 439 16.87 7.83 2.27
CA GLY A 439 15.57 8.50 2.14
C GLY A 439 14.80 8.09 0.88
N PRO A 440 13.64 8.71 0.62
CA PRO A 440 12.88 8.51 -0.60
C PRO A 440 13.69 8.89 -1.84
N GLY A 441 13.28 8.35 -3.01
CA GLY A 441 13.99 8.52 -4.28
C GLY A 441 15.07 7.46 -4.53
N HIS A 442 15.29 6.53 -3.62
CA HIS A 442 16.06 5.30 -3.80
C HIS A 442 15.12 4.09 -3.92
N ASP A 443 15.65 2.91 -4.20
CA ASP A 443 14.87 1.68 -4.40
C ASP A 443 14.10 1.29 -3.14
N ALA A 444 14.70 1.47 -1.96
CA ALA A 444 14.04 1.32 -0.68
C ALA A 444 14.51 2.40 0.30
N THR A 445 13.67 2.74 1.26
CA THR A 445 14.07 3.56 2.40
C THR A 445 14.69 2.68 3.49
N LEU A 446 15.73 3.20 4.17
CA LEU A 446 16.38 2.52 5.27
C LEU A 446 16.39 3.41 6.52
N LEU A 447 15.79 2.92 7.59
CA LEU A 447 15.70 3.57 8.89
C LEU A 447 16.67 2.91 9.88
N ARG A 448 17.22 3.69 10.82
CA ARG A 448 17.88 3.11 12.01
C ARG A 448 16.84 2.45 12.90
N LEU A 449 17.05 1.18 13.24
CA LEU A 449 16.26 0.52 14.24
C LEU A 449 16.79 0.93 15.63
N ARG A 450 15.91 1.54 16.43
CA ARG A 450 16.20 1.92 17.82
C ARG A 450 15.44 1.00 18.76
N ASP A 451 16.06 0.71 19.91
CA ASP A 451 15.35 0.08 21.01
C ASP A 451 14.23 1.02 21.51
N PRO A 452 12.95 0.61 21.44
CA PRO A 452 11.82 1.46 21.82
C PRO A 452 11.76 1.80 23.32
N ARG A 453 12.48 1.06 24.17
CA ARG A 453 12.55 1.31 25.63
C ARG A 453 13.54 2.42 25.96
N SER A 454 14.70 2.40 25.33
CA SER A 454 15.82 3.28 25.65
C SER A 454 16.08 4.37 24.61
N GLY A 455 15.50 4.26 23.40
CA GLY A 455 15.78 5.13 22.27
C GLY A 455 17.20 4.94 21.67
N THR A 456 17.97 3.97 22.16
CA THR A 456 19.36 3.77 21.69
C THR A 456 19.36 3.01 20.36
N PRO A 457 20.28 3.36 19.41
CA PRO A 457 20.42 2.60 18.17
C PRO A 457 20.87 1.16 18.46
N THR A 458 20.23 0.17 17.82
CA THR A 458 20.59 -1.24 17.93
C THR A 458 21.79 -1.64 17.07
N GLY A 459 22.24 -0.76 16.17
CA GLY A 459 23.22 -1.06 15.12
C GLY A 459 22.59 -1.75 13.90
N ARG A 460 21.29 -1.96 13.87
CA ARG A 460 20.52 -2.58 12.80
C ARG A 460 19.66 -1.53 12.05
N GLY A 461 19.16 -1.90 10.88
CA GLY A 461 18.28 -1.06 10.09
C GLY A 461 16.97 -1.78 9.76
N LEU A 462 15.89 -1.00 9.66
CA LEU A 462 14.60 -1.41 9.12
C LEU A 462 14.46 -0.79 7.73
N ALA A 463 14.39 -1.62 6.70
CA ALA A 463 14.17 -1.18 5.32
C ALA A 463 12.71 -1.34 4.94
N VAL A 464 12.22 -0.46 4.06
CA VAL A 464 10.85 -0.42 3.56
C VAL A 464 10.87 -0.17 2.07
N SER A 465 10.21 -1.03 1.30
CA SER A 465 9.86 -0.80 -0.10
C SER A 465 8.36 -0.83 -0.28
N VAL A 466 7.87 -0.07 -1.28
CA VAL A 466 6.46 -0.06 -1.67
C VAL A 466 6.40 -0.11 -3.18
N ASP A 467 5.69 -1.10 -3.71
CA ASP A 467 5.70 -1.41 -5.14
C ASP A 467 4.32 -1.82 -5.62
N GLY A 468 4.01 -1.51 -6.88
CA GLY A 468 2.79 -1.93 -7.55
C GLY A 468 2.82 -1.57 -9.03
N ASN A 469 2.46 -2.52 -9.90
CA ASN A 469 2.53 -2.33 -11.35
C ASN A 469 1.27 -2.82 -12.05
N HIS A 470 0.34 -1.88 -12.31
CA HIS A 470 -0.93 -2.15 -12.98
C HIS A 470 -0.75 -2.70 -14.41
N ARG A 471 0.32 -2.32 -15.12
CA ARG A 471 0.55 -2.76 -16.50
C ARG A 471 0.87 -4.24 -16.56
N TRP A 472 1.71 -4.72 -15.64
CA TRP A 472 2.01 -6.14 -15.52
C TRP A 472 0.76 -6.92 -15.11
N CYS A 473 0.00 -6.40 -14.15
CA CYS A 473 -1.20 -7.08 -13.66
C CYS A 473 -2.37 -7.06 -14.65
N ASP A 474 -2.48 -6.05 -15.52
CA ASP A 474 -3.45 -6.02 -16.62
C ASP A 474 -3.11 -7.07 -17.72
N ALA A 475 -1.84 -7.28 -18.00
CA ALA A 475 -1.39 -8.28 -18.97
C ALA A 475 -1.52 -9.73 -18.44
N ASP A 476 -1.18 -9.94 -17.15
CA ASP A 476 -1.27 -11.23 -16.47
C ASP A 476 -1.32 -11.02 -14.95
N PRO A 477 -2.50 -11.07 -14.30
CA PRO A 477 -2.64 -10.73 -12.89
C PRO A 477 -1.77 -11.57 -11.96
N GLY A 478 -1.67 -12.88 -12.19
CA GLY A 478 -0.88 -13.78 -11.36
C GLY A 478 0.61 -13.52 -11.51
N ARG A 479 1.10 -13.60 -12.75
CA ARG A 479 2.53 -13.36 -13.04
C ARG A 479 2.95 -11.94 -12.73
N GLY A 480 2.11 -10.94 -13.07
CA GLY A 480 2.38 -9.53 -12.79
C GLY A 480 2.53 -9.28 -11.29
N THR A 481 1.66 -9.88 -10.48
CA THR A 481 1.76 -9.76 -9.02
C THR A 481 3.01 -10.44 -8.46
N ALA A 482 3.38 -11.62 -8.97
CA ALA A 482 4.64 -12.27 -8.58
C ALA A 482 5.86 -11.40 -8.94
N MET A 483 5.83 -10.70 -10.10
CA MET A 483 6.87 -9.74 -10.48
C MET A 483 6.94 -8.56 -9.51
N VAL A 484 5.81 -7.99 -9.09
CA VAL A 484 5.74 -6.89 -8.10
C VAL A 484 6.36 -7.31 -6.77
N VAL A 485 6.03 -8.50 -6.25
CA VAL A 485 6.61 -9.00 -4.99
C VAL A 485 8.13 -9.18 -5.10
N ILE A 486 8.61 -9.68 -6.23
CA ILE A 486 10.07 -9.84 -6.47
C ILE A 486 10.76 -8.50 -6.64
N GLU A 487 10.16 -7.52 -7.31
CA GLU A 487 10.66 -6.14 -7.41
C GLU A 487 10.87 -5.55 -6.02
N SER A 488 9.86 -5.66 -5.15
CA SER A 488 9.93 -5.19 -3.77
C SER A 488 11.10 -5.82 -2.99
N ALA A 489 11.32 -7.12 -3.17
CA ALA A 489 12.45 -7.81 -2.56
C ALA A 489 13.80 -7.36 -3.14
N MET A 490 13.89 -7.06 -4.45
CA MET A 490 15.10 -6.50 -5.08
C MET A 490 15.39 -5.10 -4.56
N ASN A 491 14.37 -4.27 -4.40
CA ASN A 491 14.48 -2.93 -3.83
C ASN A 491 15.09 -2.95 -2.42
N LEU A 492 14.61 -3.84 -1.55
CA LEU A 492 15.22 -4.06 -0.23
C LEU A 492 16.67 -4.54 -0.33
N ALA A 493 16.97 -5.44 -1.27
CA ALA A 493 18.32 -5.95 -1.46
C ALA A 493 19.30 -4.85 -1.92
N CYS A 494 18.85 -3.87 -2.72
CA CYS A 494 19.66 -2.74 -3.18
C CYS A 494 20.14 -1.84 -2.03
N VAL A 495 19.46 -1.85 -0.87
CA VAL A 495 19.92 -1.17 0.36
C VAL A 495 20.53 -2.13 1.39
N GLY A 496 20.77 -3.39 1.03
CA GLY A 496 21.43 -4.39 1.88
C GLY A 496 20.55 -5.04 2.93
N ALA A 497 19.22 -5.00 2.77
CA ALA A 497 18.27 -5.61 3.68
C ALA A 497 17.76 -6.97 3.16
N ASP A 498 17.52 -7.89 4.08
CA ASP A 498 16.85 -9.16 3.79
C ASP A 498 15.34 -9.00 4.02
N PRO A 499 14.46 -9.43 3.08
CA PRO A 499 13.01 -9.39 3.25
C PRO A 499 12.54 -10.14 4.50
N LEU A 500 11.54 -9.60 5.21
CA LEU A 500 11.02 -10.19 6.45
C LEU A 500 9.52 -10.48 6.39
N ALA A 501 8.70 -9.51 5.99
CA ALA A 501 7.26 -9.62 5.93
C ALA A 501 6.66 -8.61 4.96
N LEU A 502 5.41 -8.84 4.57
CA LEU A 502 4.69 -8.04 3.59
C LEU A 502 3.26 -7.74 4.07
N VAL A 503 2.76 -6.54 3.74
CA VAL A 503 1.34 -6.19 3.74
C VAL A 503 0.94 -5.75 2.35
N ASN A 504 -0.33 -5.98 1.96
CA ASN A 504 -0.81 -5.64 0.61
C ASN A 504 -2.03 -4.73 0.64
N CYS A 505 -2.21 -3.92 -0.40
CA CYS A 505 -3.43 -3.21 -0.70
C CYS A 505 -3.92 -3.61 -2.10
N LEU A 506 -5.02 -4.32 -2.16
CA LEU A 506 -5.54 -4.93 -3.38
C LEU A 506 -6.62 -4.04 -4.00
N ASN A 507 -6.26 -3.25 -5.01
CA ASN A 507 -7.16 -2.31 -5.67
C ASN A 507 -7.70 -2.91 -6.97
N PHE A 508 -9.01 -3.16 -7.01
CA PHE A 508 -9.71 -3.80 -8.14
C PHE A 508 -11.02 -3.08 -8.45
N GLY A 509 -11.55 -3.37 -9.62
CA GLY A 509 -12.84 -2.86 -10.07
C GLY A 509 -14.03 -3.45 -9.32
N ASN A 510 -15.18 -3.48 -10.00
CA ASN A 510 -16.44 -3.94 -9.43
C ASN A 510 -16.48 -5.48 -9.29
N PRO A 511 -16.65 -6.04 -8.08
CA PRO A 511 -16.62 -7.49 -7.83
C PRO A 511 -17.84 -8.24 -8.39
N THR A 512 -18.84 -7.54 -8.91
CA THR A 512 -19.96 -8.19 -9.60
C THR A 512 -19.58 -8.63 -11.02
N HIS A 513 -18.46 -8.13 -11.56
CA HIS A 513 -17.91 -8.53 -12.85
C HIS A 513 -17.04 -9.80 -12.66
N PRO A 514 -17.36 -10.92 -13.31
CA PRO A 514 -16.61 -12.18 -13.15
C PRO A 514 -15.13 -12.08 -13.50
N GLU A 515 -14.77 -11.19 -14.42
CA GLU A 515 -13.39 -10.92 -14.84
C GLU A 515 -12.59 -10.28 -13.71
N VAL A 516 -13.19 -9.35 -12.95
CA VAL A 516 -12.54 -8.68 -11.80
C VAL A 516 -12.25 -9.70 -10.70
N MET A 517 -13.21 -10.56 -10.39
CA MET A 517 -13.00 -11.60 -9.38
C MET A 517 -11.97 -12.65 -9.81
N TRP A 518 -11.90 -12.96 -11.11
CA TRP A 518 -10.84 -13.80 -11.65
C TRP A 518 -9.47 -13.13 -11.50
N GLN A 519 -9.35 -11.84 -11.85
CA GLN A 519 -8.12 -11.06 -11.67
C GLN A 519 -7.65 -11.05 -10.20
N LEU A 520 -8.57 -10.84 -9.26
CA LEU A 520 -8.27 -10.91 -7.82
C LEU A 520 -7.76 -12.29 -7.42
N SER A 521 -8.42 -13.34 -7.89
CA SER A 521 -8.02 -14.73 -7.59
C SER A 521 -6.61 -15.05 -8.08
N GLU A 522 -6.29 -14.73 -9.34
CA GLU A 522 -4.96 -14.93 -9.92
C GLU A 522 -3.88 -14.09 -9.21
N THR A 523 -4.22 -12.85 -8.84
CA THR A 523 -3.34 -11.98 -8.05
C THR A 523 -2.93 -12.63 -6.73
N ILE A 524 -3.89 -13.22 -6.01
CA ILE A 524 -3.62 -13.93 -4.75
C ILE A 524 -2.71 -15.13 -4.98
N ASP A 525 -2.93 -15.90 -6.05
CA ASP A 525 -2.08 -17.06 -6.38
C ASP A 525 -0.65 -16.63 -6.72
N GLY A 526 -0.48 -15.57 -7.53
CA GLY A 526 0.85 -15.05 -7.87
C GLY A 526 1.60 -14.45 -6.67
N MET A 527 0.88 -13.77 -5.76
CA MET A 527 1.45 -13.25 -4.52
C MET A 527 1.90 -14.40 -3.60
N THR A 528 1.06 -15.42 -3.45
CA THR A 528 1.37 -16.61 -2.66
C THR A 528 2.63 -17.31 -3.18
N GLU A 529 2.71 -17.54 -4.50
CA GLU A 529 3.87 -18.21 -5.12
C GLU A 529 5.17 -17.44 -4.86
N ALA A 530 5.15 -16.12 -4.99
CA ALA A 530 6.35 -15.29 -4.78
C ALA A 530 6.72 -15.19 -3.29
N CYS A 531 5.75 -15.03 -2.39
CA CYS A 531 5.98 -15.00 -0.95
C CYS A 531 6.54 -16.33 -0.43
N ASP A 532 6.00 -17.46 -0.89
CA ASP A 532 6.51 -18.79 -0.56
C ASP A 532 7.96 -19.00 -1.05
N ALA A 533 8.28 -18.53 -2.26
CA ALA A 533 9.64 -18.60 -2.79
C ALA A 533 10.63 -17.75 -1.97
N LEU A 534 10.23 -16.59 -1.49
CA LEU A 534 11.01 -15.73 -0.61
C LEU A 534 11.08 -16.28 0.82
N GLY A 535 10.07 -17.05 1.25
CA GLY A 535 9.89 -17.53 2.62
C GLY A 535 9.42 -16.43 3.57
N ILE A 536 8.57 -15.50 3.10
CA ILE A 536 8.04 -14.39 3.89
C ILE A 536 6.52 -14.47 4.04
N PRO A 537 5.96 -14.07 5.21
CA PRO A 537 4.52 -14.04 5.44
C PRO A 537 3.87 -12.77 4.92
N VAL A 538 2.58 -12.86 4.59
CA VAL A 538 1.66 -11.73 4.46
C VAL A 538 0.98 -11.52 5.81
N VAL A 539 1.30 -10.45 6.50
CA VAL A 539 0.85 -10.25 7.89
C VAL A 539 -0.37 -9.33 8.04
N GLY A 540 -0.85 -8.78 6.93
CA GLY A 540 -2.03 -7.93 6.89
C GLY A 540 -2.28 -7.39 5.50
N GLY A 541 -3.32 -6.60 5.35
CA GLY A 541 -3.65 -5.95 4.10
C GLY A 541 -5.05 -5.36 4.08
N ASN A 542 -5.39 -4.78 2.93
CA ASN A 542 -6.69 -4.18 2.65
C ASN A 542 -7.14 -4.56 1.23
N VAL A 543 -8.43 -4.66 1.01
CA VAL A 543 -9.01 -4.84 -0.33
C VAL A 543 -9.93 -3.67 -0.64
N SER A 544 -9.59 -2.92 -1.69
CA SER A 544 -10.40 -1.85 -2.26
C SER A 544 -11.07 -2.36 -3.53
N LEU A 545 -12.38 -2.53 -3.50
CA LEU A 545 -13.21 -2.91 -4.64
C LEU A 545 -14.06 -1.73 -5.11
N TYR A 546 -14.83 -1.94 -6.18
CA TYR A 546 -15.67 -0.91 -6.79
C TYR A 546 -14.91 0.32 -7.31
N ASN A 547 -13.61 0.20 -7.61
CA ASN A 547 -12.88 1.25 -8.32
C ASN A 547 -13.32 1.23 -9.80
N GLU A 548 -14.50 1.76 -10.03
CA GLU A 548 -15.21 1.79 -11.31
C GLU A 548 -15.84 3.18 -11.52
N THR A 549 -15.72 3.72 -12.73
CA THR A 549 -16.40 4.96 -13.13
C THR A 549 -17.12 4.72 -14.44
N ASN A 550 -18.42 4.99 -14.50
CA ASN A 550 -19.26 4.81 -15.70
C ASN A 550 -19.15 3.40 -16.33
N GLY A 551 -19.06 2.36 -15.52
CA GLY A 551 -18.92 0.97 -15.96
C GLY A 551 -17.51 0.59 -16.43
N ILE A 552 -16.51 1.49 -16.29
CA ILE A 552 -15.11 1.21 -16.62
C ILE A 552 -14.33 0.97 -15.34
N ASN A 553 -13.82 -0.25 -15.18
CA ASN A 553 -12.98 -0.62 -14.06
C ASN A 553 -11.55 -0.09 -14.23
N ILE A 554 -10.87 0.19 -13.12
CA ILE A 554 -9.42 0.40 -13.13
C ILE A 554 -8.70 -0.89 -13.57
N ALA A 555 -7.47 -0.77 -14.02
CA ALA A 555 -6.59 -1.92 -14.19
C ALA A 555 -6.30 -2.56 -12.81
N PRO A 556 -6.15 -3.90 -12.71
CA PRO A 556 -5.80 -4.58 -11.48
C PRO A 556 -4.52 -3.99 -10.88
N THR A 557 -4.59 -3.47 -9.66
CA THR A 557 -3.47 -2.78 -9.03
C THR A 557 -3.23 -3.29 -7.61
N PRO A 558 -2.65 -4.49 -7.45
CA PRO A 558 -2.11 -4.89 -6.18
C PRO A 558 -0.90 -4.03 -5.85
N VAL A 559 -0.89 -3.48 -4.64
CA VAL A 559 0.24 -2.74 -4.06
C VAL A 559 0.76 -3.53 -2.88
N VAL A 560 2.07 -3.65 -2.76
CA VAL A 560 2.73 -4.30 -1.64
C VAL A 560 3.60 -3.31 -0.89
N CYS A 561 3.60 -3.42 0.44
CA CYS A 561 4.58 -2.77 1.29
C CYS A 561 5.37 -3.87 2.01
N MET A 562 6.64 -3.99 1.67
CA MET A 562 7.54 -5.01 2.21
C MET A 562 8.54 -4.39 3.16
N ILE A 563 8.74 -5.04 4.30
CA ILE A 563 9.79 -4.66 5.24
C ILE A 563 10.92 -5.68 5.24
N GLY A 564 12.13 -5.19 5.51
CA GLY A 564 13.31 -6.02 5.61
C GLY A 564 14.27 -5.54 6.68
N ILE A 565 15.20 -6.41 7.08
CA ILE A 565 16.19 -6.09 8.12
C ILE A 565 17.58 -6.00 7.50
N HIS A 566 18.24 -4.87 7.76
CA HIS A 566 19.67 -4.72 7.57
C HIS A 566 20.36 -5.11 8.88
N PRO A 567 21.06 -6.25 8.94
CA PRO A 567 21.50 -6.83 10.22
C PRO A 567 22.60 -6.03 10.93
N GLU A 568 23.41 -5.27 10.18
CA GLU A 568 24.53 -4.49 10.71
C GLU A 568 24.71 -3.17 9.95
N LEU A 569 24.15 -2.09 10.49
CA LEU A 569 24.15 -0.78 9.87
C LEU A 569 25.34 0.07 10.32
N VAL A 570 26.53 -0.23 9.83
CA VAL A 570 27.78 0.49 10.17
C VAL A 570 27.96 1.76 9.32
N ARG A 571 27.50 1.74 8.07
CA ARG A 571 27.62 2.86 7.11
C ARG A 571 26.37 2.93 6.24
N ARG A 572 26.13 4.11 5.67
CA ARG A 572 25.14 4.26 4.60
C ARG A 572 25.48 3.29 3.46
N PRO A 573 24.59 2.36 3.09
CA PRO A 573 24.88 1.34 2.09
C PRO A 573 24.98 1.89 0.67
N VAL A 574 24.28 2.98 0.36
CA VAL A 574 24.22 3.57 -0.99
C VAL A 574 24.87 4.93 -1.01
N PRO A 575 25.88 5.17 -1.85
CA PRO A 575 26.48 6.48 -2.01
C PRO A 575 25.58 7.42 -2.83
N ASP A 576 25.69 8.72 -2.58
CA ASP A 576 24.98 9.75 -3.35
C ASP A 576 25.65 10.07 -4.69
N SER A 577 26.85 9.59 -4.92
CA SER A 577 27.62 9.88 -6.13
C SER A 577 28.39 8.67 -6.64
N LEU A 578 28.42 8.52 -7.95
CA LEU A 578 29.27 7.56 -8.65
C LEU A 578 30.67 8.14 -8.87
N ARG A 579 31.71 7.31 -8.64
CA ARG A 579 33.07 7.69 -8.96
C ARG A 579 33.39 7.37 -10.41
N ALA A 580 34.04 8.27 -11.11
CA ALA A 580 34.54 8.02 -12.45
C ALA A 580 35.51 6.82 -12.44
N GLY A 581 35.30 5.89 -13.37
CA GLY A 581 36.10 4.66 -13.48
C GLY A 581 35.48 3.45 -12.80
N THR A 582 34.40 3.61 -12.02
CA THR A 582 33.62 2.49 -11.46
C THR A 582 33.00 1.66 -12.58
N GLU A 583 33.08 0.34 -12.47
CA GLU A 583 32.47 -0.60 -13.46
C GLU A 583 30.97 -0.72 -13.24
N LEU A 584 30.22 -0.72 -14.34
CA LEU A 584 28.80 -1.07 -14.35
C LEU A 584 28.67 -2.57 -14.64
N VAL A 585 28.03 -3.29 -13.72
CA VAL A 585 27.76 -4.72 -13.86
C VAL A 585 26.26 -5.02 -13.74
N LEU A 586 25.80 -6.07 -14.40
CA LEU A 586 24.48 -6.65 -14.24
C LEU A 586 24.59 -7.92 -13.42
N LEU A 587 23.78 -8.03 -12.38
CA LEU A 587 23.62 -9.21 -11.52
C LEU A 587 22.26 -9.82 -11.79
N ALA A 588 22.21 -11.09 -12.14
CA ALA A 588 20.98 -11.80 -12.43
C ALA A 588 21.22 -13.31 -12.32
N ALA A 589 20.15 -14.10 -12.19
CA ALA A 589 20.24 -15.53 -12.42
C ALA A 589 20.73 -15.81 -13.86
N PRO A 590 21.49 -16.89 -14.10
CA PRO A 590 21.83 -17.31 -15.45
C PRO A 590 20.58 -17.51 -16.30
N GLU A 591 20.62 -17.11 -17.55
CA GLU A 591 19.52 -17.42 -18.47
C GLU A 591 19.29 -18.94 -18.50
N VAL A 592 18.10 -19.36 -18.07
CA VAL A 592 17.78 -20.81 -18.02
C VAL A 592 17.76 -21.36 -19.43
N ALA A 593 18.62 -22.33 -19.67
CA ALA A 593 18.63 -23.05 -20.96
C ALA A 593 17.26 -23.73 -21.16
N PRO A 594 16.76 -23.81 -22.43
CA PRO A 594 15.49 -24.47 -22.74
C PRO A 594 15.52 -25.91 -22.24
N GLY A 595 14.71 -26.27 -21.26
CA GLY A 595 14.62 -27.65 -20.77
C GLY A 595 14.37 -27.83 -19.27
N ASN A 596 14.61 -26.81 -18.44
CA ASN A 596 14.49 -26.91 -16.98
C ASN A 596 13.27 -26.18 -16.38
N ILE A 597 12.37 -25.64 -17.20
CA ILE A 597 11.13 -25.01 -16.72
C ILE A 597 10.01 -26.04 -16.76
N ARG A 598 9.40 -26.35 -15.62
CA ARG A 598 8.18 -27.17 -15.54
C ARG A 598 7.00 -26.35 -16.07
N GLY A 599 6.62 -26.56 -17.33
CA GLY A 599 5.45 -25.97 -17.98
C GLY A 599 5.42 -26.33 -19.46
N PRO A 600 4.26 -26.29 -20.14
CA PRO A 600 4.12 -26.78 -21.51
C PRO A 600 4.78 -25.92 -22.60
N GLN A 601 5.54 -24.89 -22.28
CA GLN A 601 6.25 -24.07 -23.26
C GLN A 601 7.70 -23.81 -22.81
N ALA A 602 8.61 -24.63 -23.28
CA ALA A 602 10.03 -24.29 -23.22
C ALA A 602 10.33 -23.14 -24.20
N PRO A 603 10.93 -22.03 -23.76
CA PRO A 603 11.31 -20.95 -24.66
C PRO A 603 12.58 -21.39 -25.43
N SER A 604 12.41 -21.86 -26.62
CA SER A 604 13.48 -21.90 -27.62
C SER A 604 13.56 -20.52 -28.28
N ALA A 605 14.71 -19.87 -28.26
CA ALA A 605 15.10 -18.75 -29.15
C ALA A 605 14.10 -17.59 -29.37
N GLN A 606 13.02 -17.52 -28.60
CA GLN A 606 12.05 -16.41 -28.69
C GLN A 606 12.60 -15.17 -27.98
N PRO A 607 12.39 -13.98 -28.56
CA PRO A 607 12.81 -12.75 -27.92
C PRO A 607 11.99 -12.50 -26.63
N VAL A 608 12.62 -11.88 -25.61
CA VAL A 608 11.93 -11.50 -24.36
C VAL A 608 10.71 -10.61 -24.68
N PRO A 609 9.52 -10.93 -24.18
CA PRO A 609 8.31 -10.15 -24.46
C PRO A 609 8.39 -8.71 -23.95
N LEU A 610 7.63 -7.82 -24.60
CA LEU A 610 7.46 -6.39 -24.21
C LEU A 610 6.07 -6.10 -23.63
N GLY A 611 5.19 -7.08 -23.53
CA GLY A 611 3.88 -6.91 -22.93
C GLY A 611 4.00 -6.39 -21.51
N GLY A 612 3.10 -5.48 -21.11
CA GLY A 612 3.11 -4.83 -19.80
C GLY A 612 4.27 -3.86 -19.56
N SER A 613 5.26 -3.75 -20.46
CA SER A 613 6.36 -2.81 -20.25
C SER A 613 5.90 -1.36 -20.34
N ARG A 614 6.57 -0.47 -19.62
CA ARG A 614 6.31 0.96 -19.64
C ARG A 614 6.41 1.54 -21.05
N TRP A 615 7.40 1.06 -21.82
CA TRP A 615 7.56 1.45 -23.21
C TRP A 615 6.34 1.08 -24.07
N ALA A 616 5.84 -0.15 -23.97
CA ALA A 616 4.66 -0.59 -24.73
C ALA A 616 3.43 0.25 -24.37
N TRP A 617 3.20 0.46 -23.07
CA TRP A 617 2.04 1.18 -22.57
C TRP A 617 2.08 2.69 -22.87
N GLU A 618 3.15 3.37 -22.46
CA GLU A 618 3.23 4.84 -22.56
C GLU A 618 3.66 5.33 -23.95
N ARG A 619 4.55 4.58 -24.65
CA ARG A 619 5.11 5.05 -25.93
C ARG A 619 4.43 4.44 -27.15
N ARG A 620 3.84 3.27 -27.00
CA ARG A 620 3.12 2.59 -28.11
C ARG A 620 1.60 2.56 -27.91
N HIS A 621 1.10 3.00 -26.75
CA HIS A 621 -0.31 2.92 -26.35
C HIS A 621 -0.86 1.48 -26.53
N CYS A 622 0.00 0.49 -26.28
CA CYS A 622 -0.31 -0.92 -26.41
C CYS A 622 -0.39 -1.59 -25.03
N ARG A 623 -1.60 -2.00 -24.65
CA ARG A 623 -1.87 -2.71 -23.40
C ARG A 623 -1.70 -4.24 -23.54
N ASP A 624 -1.51 -4.72 -24.76
CA ASP A 624 -1.43 -6.12 -25.12
C ASP A 624 0.01 -6.64 -25.08
N GLY A 625 0.16 -7.95 -25.12
CA GLY A 625 1.42 -8.66 -25.12
C GLY A 625 1.64 -9.54 -23.90
N ALA A 626 2.43 -10.61 -24.07
CA ALA A 626 2.79 -11.48 -22.96
C ALA A 626 3.82 -10.82 -22.04
N LEU A 627 3.77 -11.16 -20.74
CA LEU A 627 4.83 -10.81 -19.79
C LEU A 627 6.06 -11.70 -19.94
N PRO A 628 7.25 -11.22 -19.56
CA PRO A 628 8.43 -12.06 -19.40
C PRO A 628 8.19 -13.22 -18.44
N VAL A 629 8.91 -14.32 -18.66
CA VAL A 629 8.89 -15.46 -17.72
C VAL A 629 9.70 -15.10 -16.49
N ILE A 630 9.20 -15.50 -15.32
CA ILE A 630 9.89 -15.30 -14.04
C ILE A 630 10.56 -16.61 -13.59
N ASP A 631 11.84 -16.55 -13.24
CA ASP A 631 12.58 -17.58 -12.51
C ASP A 631 12.62 -17.19 -11.03
N LEU A 632 11.60 -17.59 -10.28
CA LEU A 632 11.49 -17.24 -8.85
C LEU A 632 12.71 -17.70 -8.04
N PRO A 633 13.19 -18.95 -8.12
CA PRO A 633 14.40 -19.35 -7.40
C PRO A 633 15.63 -18.52 -7.75
N GLY A 634 15.83 -18.23 -9.04
CA GLY A 634 16.94 -17.39 -9.50
C GLY A 634 16.82 -15.94 -9.03
N ALA A 635 15.62 -15.38 -9.04
CA ALA A 635 15.35 -14.04 -8.52
C ALA A 635 15.65 -13.95 -7.03
N VAL A 636 15.17 -14.90 -6.23
CA VAL A 636 15.44 -14.99 -4.79
C VAL A 636 16.96 -15.13 -4.51
N ALA A 637 17.67 -15.97 -5.26
CA ALA A 637 19.13 -16.10 -5.13
C ALA A 637 19.83 -14.77 -5.43
N THR A 638 19.37 -14.05 -6.46
CA THR A 638 19.92 -12.72 -6.85
C THR A 638 19.68 -11.71 -5.74
N ALA A 639 18.46 -11.60 -5.18
CA ALA A 639 18.14 -10.66 -4.10
C ALA A 639 19.04 -10.91 -2.87
N ARG A 640 19.12 -12.15 -2.40
CA ARG A 640 19.99 -12.54 -1.28
C ARG A 640 21.47 -12.22 -1.51
N PHE A 641 21.96 -12.49 -2.72
CA PHE A 641 23.32 -12.18 -3.10
C PHE A 641 23.58 -10.66 -3.11
N VAL A 642 22.68 -9.88 -3.73
CA VAL A 642 22.81 -8.41 -3.80
C VAL A 642 22.83 -7.81 -2.40
N ALA A 643 21.90 -8.20 -1.52
CA ALA A 643 21.86 -7.73 -0.15
C ALA A 643 23.19 -8.00 0.59
N ALA A 644 23.75 -9.21 0.46
CA ALA A 644 25.04 -9.55 1.03
C ALA A 644 26.19 -8.72 0.41
N ALA A 645 26.22 -8.56 -0.91
CA ALA A 645 27.27 -7.81 -1.63
C ALA A 645 27.26 -6.31 -1.24
N VAL A 646 26.10 -5.73 -1.01
CA VAL A 646 25.94 -4.34 -0.50
C VAL A 646 26.50 -4.24 0.93
N ARG A 647 26.14 -5.15 1.83
CA ARG A 647 26.64 -5.21 3.21
C ARG A 647 28.17 -5.39 3.26
N ASP A 648 28.69 -6.28 2.42
CA ASP A 648 30.13 -6.57 2.30
C ASP A 648 30.92 -5.48 1.59
N LYS A 649 30.25 -4.40 1.12
CA LYS A 649 30.84 -3.25 0.38
C LYS A 649 31.52 -3.66 -0.93
N LEU A 650 31.13 -4.77 -1.51
CA LEU A 650 31.52 -5.17 -2.86
C LEU A 650 30.78 -4.37 -3.93
N VAL A 651 29.61 -3.86 -3.58
CA VAL A 651 28.78 -2.97 -4.40
C VAL A 651 28.70 -1.61 -3.73
N GLN A 652 28.94 -0.55 -4.51
CA GLN A 652 28.86 0.84 -4.02
C GLN A 652 27.50 1.47 -4.22
N PHE A 653 26.85 1.15 -5.33
CA PHE A 653 25.51 1.58 -5.69
C PHE A 653 24.83 0.43 -6.43
N ALA A 654 23.70 -0.02 -5.93
CA ALA A 654 22.81 -0.98 -6.57
C ALA A 654 21.51 -0.30 -6.98
N HIS A 655 20.93 -0.78 -8.08
CA HIS A 655 19.61 -0.34 -8.57
C HIS A 655 18.95 -1.51 -9.30
N ASP A 656 17.69 -1.78 -8.98
CA ASP A 656 16.96 -2.85 -9.63
C ASP A 656 16.65 -2.52 -11.10
N VAL A 657 16.32 -3.54 -11.88
CA VAL A 657 15.92 -3.38 -13.28
C VAL A 657 14.49 -3.87 -13.44
N SER A 658 13.56 -2.95 -13.26
CA SER A 658 12.12 -3.20 -13.32
C SER A 658 11.47 -2.25 -14.32
N ASP A 659 10.79 -1.25 -13.85
CA ASP A 659 9.99 -0.29 -14.63
C ASP A 659 10.82 0.47 -15.66
N GLY A 660 10.41 0.39 -16.95
CA GLY A 660 11.14 1.02 -18.05
C GLY A 660 12.40 0.27 -18.52
N GLY A 661 12.76 -0.84 -17.90
CA GLY A 661 13.83 -1.74 -18.29
C GLY A 661 15.25 -1.20 -18.07
N ILE A 662 16.25 -1.93 -18.55
CA ILE A 662 17.66 -1.64 -18.26
C ILE A 662 18.15 -0.29 -18.79
N GLY A 663 17.54 0.22 -19.88
CA GLY A 663 17.90 1.53 -20.43
C GLY A 663 17.54 2.66 -19.47
N LEU A 664 16.34 2.60 -18.88
CA LEU A 664 15.88 3.59 -17.89
C LEU A 664 16.69 3.48 -16.60
N ALA A 665 16.85 2.28 -16.06
CA ALA A 665 17.61 2.05 -14.84
C ALA A 665 19.07 2.59 -14.91
N ILE A 666 19.77 2.40 -16.04
CA ILE A 666 21.10 2.99 -16.25
C ILE A 666 21.05 4.53 -16.25
N ALA A 667 20.05 5.12 -16.91
CA ALA A 667 19.90 6.58 -16.94
C ALA A 667 19.62 7.15 -15.54
N GLU A 668 18.79 6.50 -14.75
CA GLU A 668 18.51 6.89 -13.36
C GLU A 668 19.72 6.77 -12.47
N MET A 669 20.51 5.71 -12.58
CA MET A 669 21.81 5.61 -11.88
C MET A 669 22.73 6.79 -12.22
N CYS A 670 22.80 7.16 -13.51
CA CYS A 670 23.60 8.31 -13.94
C CYS A 670 23.09 9.63 -13.37
N CYS A 671 21.76 9.82 -13.36
CA CYS A 671 21.12 11.03 -12.84
C CYS A 671 21.33 11.19 -11.32
N ARG A 672 21.11 10.11 -10.56
CA ARG A 672 21.31 10.07 -9.10
C ARG A 672 22.79 10.19 -8.73
N GLY A 673 23.65 9.46 -9.43
CA GLY A 673 25.08 9.38 -9.15
C GLY A 673 25.92 10.52 -9.70
N GLY A 674 25.36 11.36 -10.58
CA GLY A 674 26.05 12.54 -11.14
C GLY A 674 27.22 12.21 -12.09
N ALA A 675 27.23 11.00 -12.68
CA ALA A 675 28.28 10.57 -13.62
C ALA A 675 27.67 9.95 -14.88
N GLY A 676 28.23 10.25 -16.05
CA GLY A 676 27.85 9.60 -17.29
C GLY A 676 28.28 8.12 -17.32
N VAL A 677 27.95 7.42 -18.39
CA VAL A 677 28.27 6.00 -18.58
C VAL A 677 28.59 5.69 -20.03
N GLN A 678 29.47 4.71 -20.25
CA GLN A 678 29.61 4.01 -21.51
C GLN A 678 29.27 2.54 -21.29
N ALA A 679 28.11 2.11 -21.79
CA ALA A 679 27.59 0.76 -21.58
C ALA A 679 27.32 0.01 -22.88
N ARG A 680 27.54 -1.31 -22.86
CA ARG A 680 27.23 -2.26 -23.91
C ARG A 680 26.39 -3.41 -23.35
N ILE A 681 25.08 -3.37 -23.64
CA ILE A 681 24.14 -4.34 -23.13
C ILE A 681 24.08 -5.55 -24.06
N PRO A 682 24.15 -6.80 -23.53
CA PRO A 682 23.89 -7.99 -24.33
C PRO A 682 22.44 -7.96 -24.84
N PRO A 683 22.22 -8.31 -26.13
CA PRO A 683 20.87 -8.34 -26.68
C PRO A 683 20.02 -9.42 -26.00
N LEU A 684 18.74 -9.12 -25.74
CA LEU A 684 17.76 -10.06 -25.19
C LEU A 684 17.14 -10.93 -26.32
N GLY A 685 17.89 -11.90 -26.78
CA GLY A 685 17.57 -12.79 -27.90
C GLY A 685 18.39 -12.49 -29.15
N ALA A 686 18.50 -13.47 -30.06
CA ALA A 686 19.23 -13.33 -31.29
C ALA A 686 18.58 -12.27 -32.18
N SER A 687 19.34 -11.26 -32.59
CA SER A 687 18.88 -10.14 -33.44
C SER A 687 17.73 -9.33 -32.84
N ALA A 688 17.66 -9.21 -31.50
CA ALA A 688 16.61 -8.39 -30.83
C ALA A 688 16.75 -6.92 -31.23
N PRO A 689 15.63 -6.24 -31.59
CA PRO A 689 15.63 -4.79 -31.83
C PRO A 689 16.07 -4.02 -30.58
N ALA A 690 16.58 -2.80 -30.78
CA ALA A 690 17.08 -1.95 -29.69
C ALA A 690 16.06 -1.76 -28.57
N VAL A 691 14.80 -1.48 -28.90
CA VAL A 691 13.71 -1.27 -27.94
C VAL A 691 13.52 -2.45 -26.99
N ARG A 692 13.65 -3.68 -27.48
CA ARG A 692 13.50 -4.88 -26.66
C ARG A 692 14.65 -5.03 -25.67
N THR A 693 15.89 -4.78 -26.13
CA THR A 693 17.08 -4.84 -25.26
C THR A 693 17.03 -3.75 -24.16
N LEU A 694 16.55 -2.55 -24.52
CA LEU A 694 16.55 -1.38 -23.63
C LEU A 694 15.36 -1.36 -22.66
N PHE A 695 14.16 -1.74 -23.12
CA PHE A 695 12.90 -1.45 -22.45
C PHE A 695 12.06 -2.69 -22.06
N ALA A 696 12.54 -3.93 -22.36
CA ALA A 696 11.90 -5.10 -21.77
C ALA A 696 12.20 -5.17 -20.26
N GLU A 697 11.22 -5.64 -19.50
CA GLU A 697 11.21 -5.67 -18.04
C GLU A 697 11.22 -7.11 -17.46
N PRO A 698 12.20 -7.98 -17.82
CA PRO A 698 12.31 -9.27 -17.15
C PRO A 698 12.75 -9.08 -15.70
N PRO A 699 12.05 -9.71 -14.73
CA PRO A 699 12.28 -9.52 -13.30
C PRO A 699 13.59 -10.16 -12.82
N GLY A 700 14.00 -9.82 -11.59
CA GLY A 700 15.11 -10.49 -10.90
C GLY A 700 16.50 -10.05 -11.38
N ARG A 701 16.64 -8.81 -11.83
CA ARG A 701 17.90 -8.22 -12.31
C ARG A 701 18.27 -6.97 -11.52
N VAL A 702 19.55 -6.80 -11.23
CA VAL A 702 20.07 -5.61 -10.51
C VAL A 702 21.31 -5.09 -11.23
N LEU A 703 21.36 -3.78 -11.42
CA LEU A 703 22.57 -3.08 -11.84
C LEU A 703 23.42 -2.70 -10.62
N ALA A 704 24.71 -2.83 -10.73
CA ALA A 704 25.59 -2.47 -9.64
C ALA A 704 26.83 -1.69 -10.14
N ALA A 705 27.20 -0.67 -9.36
CA ALA A 705 28.46 0.03 -9.51
C ALA A 705 29.51 -0.60 -8.60
N VAL A 706 30.63 -1.04 -9.19
CA VAL A 706 31.65 -1.83 -8.50
C VAL A 706 33.02 -1.26 -8.79
N GLU A 707 33.89 -1.17 -7.76
CA GLU A 707 35.29 -0.78 -7.98
C GLU A 707 35.97 -1.78 -8.93
N PRO A 708 36.81 -1.33 -9.87
CA PRO A 708 37.44 -2.22 -10.85
C PRO A 708 38.19 -3.39 -10.22
N GLY A 709 38.82 -3.16 -9.05
CA GLY A 709 39.58 -4.21 -8.32
C GLY A 709 38.71 -5.29 -7.69
N ASP A 710 37.39 -5.03 -7.46
CA ASP A 710 36.48 -5.95 -6.77
C ASP A 710 35.62 -6.76 -7.74
N VAL A 711 35.57 -6.43 -9.04
CA VAL A 711 34.68 -7.09 -10.01
C VAL A 711 34.92 -8.59 -10.10
N GLU A 712 36.19 -9.03 -10.14
CA GLU A 712 36.53 -10.47 -10.21
C GLU A 712 36.18 -11.21 -8.91
N ARG A 713 36.29 -10.53 -7.77
CA ARG A 713 35.86 -11.06 -6.47
C ARG A 713 34.34 -11.20 -6.45
N LEU A 714 33.61 -10.16 -6.84
CA LEU A 714 32.15 -10.17 -6.94
C LEU A 714 31.66 -11.28 -7.85
N ALA A 715 32.25 -11.42 -9.05
CA ALA A 715 31.86 -12.44 -10.03
C ALA A 715 32.08 -13.86 -9.49
N ARG A 716 33.19 -14.13 -8.77
CA ARG A 716 33.42 -15.45 -8.17
C ARG A 716 32.41 -15.77 -7.08
N VAL A 717 32.09 -14.81 -6.19
CA VAL A 717 31.10 -15.04 -5.13
C VAL A 717 29.70 -15.21 -5.74
N ALA A 718 29.31 -14.39 -6.72
CA ALA A 718 28.06 -14.50 -7.43
C ALA A 718 27.89 -15.91 -8.04
N SER A 719 28.89 -16.36 -8.79
CA SER A 719 28.87 -17.69 -9.43
C SER A 719 28.72 -18.84 -8.43
N SER A 720 29.26 -18.72 -7.21
CA SER A 720 29.17 -19.75 -6.19
C SER A 720 27.74 -19.95 -5.63
N VAL A 721 26.87 -18.96 -5.82
CA VAL A 721 25.46 -19.00 -5.40
C VAL A 721 24.47 -18.99 -6.57
N GLY A 722 24.97 -19.27 -7.80
CA GLY A 722 24.13 -19.37 -8.98
C GLY A 722 23.72 -18.02 -9.57
N VAL A 723 24.41 -16.92 -9.25
CA VAL A 723 24.18 -15.59 -9.82
C VAL A 723 25.27 -15.26 -10.82
N GLU A 724 24.89 -14.73 -11.97
CA GLU A 724 25.81 -14.26 -13.00
C GLU A 724 26.15 -12.78 -12.77
N CYS A 725 27.44 -12.43 -12.92
CA CYS A 725 27.93 -11.06 -12.91
C CYS A 725 28.48 -10.70 -14.27
N ARG A 726 27.75 -9.87 -15.04
CA ARG A 726 28.09 -9.44 -16.39
C ARG A 726 28.58 -8.00 -16.40
N ARG A 727 29.80 -7.76 -16.84
CA ARG A 727 30.27 -6.39 -17.10
C ARG A 727 29.53 -5.80 -18.29
N LEU A 728 28.95 -4.61 -18.09
CA LEU A 728 28.24 -3.85 -19.12
C LEU A 728 29.03 -2.64 -19.59
N GLY A 729 29.84 -2.03 -18.73
CA GLY A 729 30.56 -0.81 -19.07
C GLY A 729 31.20 -0.13 -17.87
N ARG A 730 31.40 1.20 -17.99
CA ARG A 730 32.08 1.98 -16.98
C ARG A 730 31.43 3.35 -16.80
N PHE A 731 31.30 3.80 -15.58
CA PHE A 731 30.84 5.13 -15.24
C PHE A 731 31.95 6.16 -15.42
N GLY A 732 31.57 7.37 -15.86
CA GLY A 732 32.42 8.51 -16.05
C GLY A 732 32.01 9.37 -17.24
N GLY A 733 32.62 10.56 -17.33
CA GLY A 733 32.30 11.50 -18.39
C GLY A 733 30.97 12.22 -18.18
N SER A 734 30.53 12.93 -19.22
CA SER A 734 29.35 13.81 -19.22
C SER A 734 28.24 13.37 -20.15
N ARG A 735 28.26 12.10 -20.58
CA ARG A 735 27.24 11.55 -21.49
C ARG A 735 26.71 10.20 -20.98
N VAL A 736 25.44 9.94 -21.22
CA VAL A 736 24.80 8.65 -21.05
C VAL A 736 24.81 7.95 -22.42
N GLN A 737 25.73 6.98 -22.58
CA GLN A 737 25.96 6.26 -23.83
C GLN A 737 25.65 4.78 -23.63
N ILE A 738 24.54 4.30 -24.21
CA ILE A 738 24.07 2.92 -24.08
C ILE A 738 23.91 2.35 -25.49
N GLY A 739 24.52 1.20 -25.77
CA GLY A 739 24.40 0.51 -27.02
C GLY A 739 24.37 -1.01 -26.85
N ARG A 740 24.02 -1.74 -27.90
CA ARG A 740 23.99 -3.20 -27.91
C ARG A 740 25.41 -3.78 -28.14
N ARG A 741 25.72 -4.87 -27.44
CA ARG A 741 26.99 -5.57 -27.62
C ARG A 741 27.04 -6.20 -29.04
N GLY A 742 28.12 -5.93 -29.77
CA GLY A 742 28.30 -6.39 -31.12
C GLY A 742 27.79 -5.44 -32.20
N GLU A 743 27.00 -4.41 -31.82
CA GLU A 743 26.54 -3.38 -32.76
C GLU A 743 27.43 -2.14 -32.73
N PRO A 744 27.66 -1.48 -33.85
CA PRO A 744 28.35 -0.20 -33.88
C PRO A 744 27.46 0.94 -33.36
N GLY A 745 28.09 1.98 -32.77
CA GLY A 745 27.35 3.14 -32.27
C GLY A 745 26.62 2.92 -30.95
N TYR A 746 25.80 3.88 -30.56
CA TYR A 746 24.98 3.84 -29.37
C TYR A 746 23.50 4.02 -29.76
N ASP A 747 22.62 3.24 -29.14
CA ASP A 747 21.16 3.37 -29.29
C ASP A 747 20.64 4.57 -28.48
N ILE A 748 21.34 4.92 -27.39
CA ILE A 748 21.12 6.13 -26.58
C ILE A 748 22.45 6.88 -26.45
N ASP A 749 22.45 8.15 -26.78
CA ASP A 749 23.62 9.04 -26.61
C ASP A 749 23.14 10.45 -26.21
N LEU A 750 23.04 10.69 -24.91
CA LEU A 750 22.48 11.89 -24.31
C LEU A 750 23.52 12.63 -23.47
N ALA A 751 23.45 13.97 -23.44
CA ALA A 751 24.21 14.72 -22.47
C ALA A 751 23.64 14.51 -21.05
N LEU A 752 24.50 14.20 -20.08
CA LEU A 752 24.08 13.96 -18.69
C LEU A 752 23.31 15.15 -18.12
N ALA A 753 23.77 16.38 -18.40
CA ALA A 753 23.12 17.59 -17.89
C ALA A 753 21.66 17.71 -18.36
N ASP A 754 21.40 17.42 -19.65
CA ASP A 754 20.05 17.47 -20.22
C ASP A 754 19.18 16.32 -19.68
N THR A 755 19.78 15.14 -19.48
CA THR A 755 19.10 13.97 -18.88
C THR A 755 18.68 14.28 -17.44
N VAL A 756 19.56 14.86 -16.63
CA VAL A 756 19.25 15.27 -15.24
C VAL A 756 18.20 16.37 -15.21
N ALA A 757 18.28 17.36 -16.12
CA ALA A 757 17.29 18.43 -16.20
C ALA A 757 15.89 17.86 -16.53
N ARG A 758 15.80 16.93 -17.48
CA ARG A 758 14.56 16.25 -17.81
C ARG A 758 14.04 15.41 -16.65
N TRP A 759 14.89 14.59 -16.05
CA TRP A 759 14.56 13.73 -14.92
C TRP A 759 13.93 14.51 -13.77
N ARG A 760 14.59 15.58 -13.31
CA ARG A 760 14.11 16.42 -12.20
C ARG A 760 12.94 17.33 -12.57
N GLY A 761 12.85 17.75 -13.83
CA GLY A 761 11.86 18.70 -14.30
C GLY A 761 10.56 18.06 -14.77
N ALA A 762 10.52 16.76 -15.04
CA ALA A 762 9.37 16.09 -15.64
C ALA A 762 8.08 16.31 -14.84
N LEU A 763 8.09 15.91 -13.56
CA LEU A 763 6.91 16.01 -12.72
C LEU A 763 6.58 17.46 -12.30
N PRO A 764 7.52 18.31 -11.84
CA PRO A 764 7.22 19.71 -11.54
C PRO A 764 6.62 20.50 -12.71
N GLN A 765 7.04 20.24 -13.95
CA GLN A 765 6.50 20.91 -15.13
C GLN A 765 5.02 20.56 -15.37
N SER A 766 4.60 19.35 -15.03
CA SER A 766 3.19 18.93 -15.14
C SER A 766 2.28 19.70 -14.18
N PHE A 767 2.79 20.18 -13.05
CA PHE A 767 2.05 20.98 -12.08
C PHE A 767 2.15 22.50 -12.29
N ALA A 768 3.12 22.97 -13.07
CA ALA A 768 3.29 24.42 -13.29
C ALA A 768 2.21 25.06 -14.19
N GLY A 769 1.34 24.27 -14.84
CA GLY A 769 0.40 24.74 -15.85
C GLY A 769 1.12 25.21 -17.13
N PRO A 770 0.42 25.50 -18.22
CA PRO A 770 1.00 26.19 -19.36
C PRO A 770 1.43 27.59 -18.89
N ILE A 771 2.72 27.91 -19.04
CA ILE A 771 3.22 29.28 -18.82
C ILE A 771 2.51 30.14 -19.89
N ASP A 772 1.44 30.84 -19.50
CA ASP A 772 0.84 31.88 -20.32
C ASP A 772 1.92 32.93 -20.63
N GLY A 773 2.49 32.88 -21.83
CA GLY A 773 3.43 33.90 -22.24
C GLY A 773 4.60 33.50 -23.13
N ALA A 774 4.57 32.39 -23.84
CA ALA A 774 5.41 32.20 -25.02
C ALA A 774 4.59 32.38 -26.30
N ALA A 775 4.06 33.56 -26.46
CA ALA A 775 3.67 34.04 -27.79
C ALA A 775 4.92 34.62 -28.46
N ALA A 776 5.43 33.93 -29.48
CA ALA A 776 5.98 34.36 -30.76
C ALA A 776 7.01 33.37 -31.29
#